data_3baeec0e2e5ea07fc4f8a7188606692c
#
_entry.id   3baeec0e2e5ea07fc4f8a7188606692c
#
_cell.length_a   1.000
_cell.length_b   1.000
_cell.length_c   1.000
_cell.angle_alpha   90.00
_cell.angle_beta   90.00
_cell.angle_gamma   90.00
#
_symmetry.space_group_name_H-M   'P 1'
#
loop_
_entity.id
_entity.type
_entity.pdbx_description
1 polymer ?
#
loop_
_entity_poly.entity_id
_entity_poly.type
_entity_poly.pdbx_seq_one_letter_code
_entity_poly.pdbx_strand_id
1 'polypeptide(L)'
;MYFKQTFHWTLILAMYTAAPGKMYAQEQFSKQLDEQNQINEYEEQDLTKLIGIENVKRKNINSVTYEELEELGFLSFAQIKSFFEYKKEFGDFVSMYVLQALSGWNGAVTKQLMKWYSQLSLSDGSSTRSNTIGQQQLVFRMGRSGSSTMLEHSFLKGLKQTLFYRNNNYLNTSIGLSAEKDAGEKNILDFTSGYIQKEHLSIFRKIILGDYLVTMGQGLIHWQGYAFGRGSNILSIMRQSQQIKPHTGTEENRFFRGMAYEISKRNTSLYWFMSKKGLDANIMFDSVSRKKWVSSLQLTGLHRTDAEIEDRKSLKAFHTGLIIKHQFKSGHIAVNGMYTMLQIPIQKRSMPYNAYSIKGNQFYNIGSDFIISTKWGTCFGEVAVDKELSTGALLGLLKNLNRKVDIGLQWRNISKSYNAFSPNIIAHHSGANNERGIYVGMNFKLNNRNRLETFIDQYIHPFPVFSADGPQRGLTHALTYTITPTKKWEIYIRLIEKRKIENVQSALSKSHLLSAHQSFQLRIHAGFHINESVELRIRNELFSKKDDADKRLHGWLTFTELIIHPVLQPYNISIRTTYFNTDGFDASIYSMERDLPHYYAMRSYFNRGNSTYLLFQTRVTKQIHFAGKWIIEKKYFPSANAASHFNAIVQSEWRVQATIKF
;
A
#
# COMPACT_ATOMS: atom_id res chain seq x y z
N MET A 1 31.41 -41.85 32.31
CA MET A 1 31.50 -41.57 30.86
C MET A 1 30.12 -41.52 30.16
N TYR A 2 29.05 -41.85 30.84
CA TYR A 2 27.67 -41.90 30.30
C TYR A 2 26.87 -40.56 30.44
N PHE A 3 27.36 -39.63 31.23
CA PHE A 3 26.62 -38.35 31.48
C PHE A 3 26.91 -37.24 30.45
N LYS A 4 27.91 -37.37 29.59
CA LYS A 4 28.24 -36.40 28.55
C LYS A 4 27.50 -36.62 27.20
N GLN A 5 27.03 -37.85 26.95
CA GLN A 5 26.31 -38.14 25.69
C GLN A 5 24.82 -37.78 25.72
N THR A 6 24.18 -37.85 26.88
CA THR A 6 22.76 -37.46 27.00
C THR A 6 22.52 -35.96 26.91
N PHE A 7 23.52 -35.14 27.28
CA PHE A 7 23.42 -33.68 27.18
C PHE A 7 23.53 -33.18 25.73
N HIS A 8 24.25 -33.90 24.86
CA HIS A 8 24.37 -33.55 23.45
C HIS A 8 23.09 -33.87 22.65
N TRP A 9 22.40 -34.97 22.97
CA TRP A 9 21.16 -35.36 22.29
C TRP A 9 19.98 -34.47 22.67
N THR A 10 19.90 -34.00 23.91
CA THR A 10 18.87 -33.05 24.38
C THR A 10 19.09 -31.67 23.77
N LEU A 11 20.33 -31.21 23.56
CA LEU A 11 20.62 -29.93 22.91
C LEU A 11 20.32 -29.99 21.40
N ILE A 12 20.60 -31.11 20.74
CA ILE A 12 20.26 -31.32 19.32
C ILE A 12 18.74 -31.44 19.13
N LEU A 13 18.03 -32.11 20.04
CA LEU A 13 16.58 -32.20 20.00
C LEU A 13 15.91 -30.83 20.26
N ALA A 14 16.48 -30.03 21.17
CA ALA A 14 16.00 -28.66 21.44
C ALA A 14 16.27 -27.70 20.26
N MET A 15 17.36 -27.87 19.53
CA MET A 15 17.63 -27.11 18.29
C MET A 15 16.72 -27.54 17.14
N TYR A 16 16.32 -28.81 17.06
CA TYR A 16 15.38 -29.29 16.02
C TYR A 16 13.92 -28.87 16.27
N THR A 17 13.52 -28.64 17.51
CA THR A 17 12.15 -28.22 17.86
C THR A 17 11.96 -26.69 17.83
N ALA A 18 13.01 -25.89 17.97
CA ALA A 18 12.92 -24.43 17.96
C ALA A 18 12.85 -23.82 16.53
N ALA A 19 13.41 -24.49 15.53
CA ALA A 19 13.42 -24.01 14.14
C ALA A 19 12.04 -24.06 13.45
N PRO A 20 11.19 -25.10 13.62
CA PRO A 20 9.88 -25.15 12.98
C PRO A 20 8.90 -24.07 13.46
N GLY A 21 8.93 -23.70 14.74
CA GLY A 21 8.02 -22.73 15.33
C GLY A 21 8.26 -21.30 14.82
N LYS A 22 9.52 -20.90 14.62
CA LYS A 22 9.86 -19.58 14.08
C LYS A 22 9.44 -19.41 12.62
N MET A 23 9.60 -20.46 11.79
CA MET A 23 9.19 -20.42 10.39
C MET A 23 7.67 -20.44 10.20
N TYR A 24 6.96 -21.20 11.03
CA TYR A 24 5.50 -21.24 11.02
C TYR A 24 4.89 -19.86 11.40
N ALA A 25 5.46 -19.22 12.41
CA ALA A 25 5.07 -17.86 12.80
C ALA A 25 5.33 -16.82 11.69
N GLN A 26 6.38 -16.99 10.92
CA GLN A 26 6.73 -16.09 9.82
C GLN A 26 5.83 -16.28 8.59
N GLU A 27 5.47 -17.53 8.27
CA GLU A 27 4.52 -17.82 7.19
C GLU A 27 3.10 -17.36 7.57
N GLN A 28 2.70 -17.51 8.85
CA GLN A 28 1.45 -16.91 9.37
C GLN A 28 1.48 -15.37 9.29
N PHE A 29 2.60 -14.76 9.62
CA PHE A 29 2.76 -13.31 9.53
C PHE A 29 2.70 -12.82 8.07
N SER A 30 3.29 -13.55 7.12
CA SER A 30 3.16 -13.27 5.68
C SER A 30 1.69 -13.36 5.23
N LYS A 31 0.95 -14.38 5.68
CA LYS A 31 -0.51 -14.50 5.44
C LYS A 31 -1.28 -13.31 6.00
N GLN A 32 -0.95 -12.88 7.23
CA GLN A 32 -1.56 -11.69 7.85
C GLN A 32 -1.25 -10.41 7.08
N LEU A 33 -0.01 -10.24 6.58
CA LEU A 33 0.37 -9.12 5.73
C LEU A 33 -0.39 -9.12 4.40
N ASP A 34 -0.60 -10.27 3.77
CA ASP A 34 -1.38 -10.39 2.55
C ASP A 34 -2.86 -10.06 2.79
N GLU A 35 -3.43 -10.54 3.90
CA GLU A 35 -4.79 -10.18 4.32
C GLU A 35 -4.90 -8.69 4.63
N GLN A 36 -3.91 -8.09 5.30
CA GLN A 36 -3.86 -6.67 5.61
C GLN A 36 -3.70 -5.82 4.36
N ASN A 37 -2.89 -6.25 3.39
CA ASN A 37 -2.77 -5.59 2.09
C ASN A 37 -4.08 -5.63 1.31
N GLN A 38 -4.81 -6.75 1.32
CA GLN A 38 -6.13 -6.86 0.72
C GLN A 38 -7.16 -5.95 1.39
N ILE A 39 -7.08 -5.77 2.72
CA ILE A 39 -7.95 -4.85 3.47
C ILE A 39 -7.60 -3.40 3.13
N ASN A 40 -6.32 -3.07 2.98
CA ASN A 40 -5.87 -1.74 2.56
C ASN A 40 -6.45 -1.35 1.19
N GLU A 41 -6.64 -2.30 0.28
CA GLU A 41 -7.29 -2.07 -1.01
C GLU A 41 -8.72 -1.56 -0.86
N TYR A 42 -9.47 -2.01 0.14
CA TYR A 42 -10.85 -1.58 0.38
C TYR A 42 -10.96 -0.23 1.12
N GLU A 43 -9.92 0.20 1.81
CA GLU A 43 -9.84 1.49 2.50
C GLU A 43 -9.30 2.63 1.61
N GLU A 44 -9.01 2.37 0.35
CA GLU A 44 -8.43 3.33 -0.61
C GLU A 44 -9.19 4.66 -0.69
N GLN A 45 -10.52 4.64 -0.60
CA GLN A 45 -11.31 5.87 -0.63
C GLN A 45 -11.06 6.76 0.60
N ASP A 46 -10.84 6.15 1.76
CA ASP A 46 -10.51 6.90 2.98
C ASP A 46 -9.06 7.39 2.93
N LEU A 47 -8.14 6.61 2.34
CA LEU A 47 -6.76 7.01 2.09
C LEU A 47 -6.66 8.21 1.15
N THR A 48 -7.35 8.18 0.03
CA THR A 48 -7.35 9.29 -0.94
C THR A 48 -7.94 10.56 -0.37
N LYS A 49 -8.94 10.46 0.52
CA LYS A 49 -9.48 11.60 1.27
C LYS A 49 -8.47 12.17 2.28
N LEU A 50 -7.61 11.35 2.87
CA LEU A 50 -6.63 11.76 3.88
C LEU A 50 -5.34 12.35 3.27
N ILE A 51 -4.89 11.84 2.13
CA ILE A 51 -3.66 12.30 1.44
C ILE A 51 -3.78 13.76 0.97
N GLY A 52 -4.97 14.26 0.77
CA GLY A 52 -5.23 15.55 0.12
C GLY A 52 -5.25 16.79 1.01
N ILE A 53 -4.82 16.78 2.26
CA ILE A 53 -5.11 17.88 3.21
C ILE A 53 -3.96 18.88 3.39
N GLU A 54 -2.82 18.77 2.73
CA GLU A 54 -1.77 19.75 2.91
C GLU A 54 -1.75 20.85 1.85
N ASN A 55 -1.57 22.11 2.33
CA ASN A 55 -1.44 23.34 1.56
C ASN A 55 -0.21 23.30 0.63
N VAL A 56 -0.34 22.63 -0.50
CA VAL A 56 0.52 22.88 -1.64
C VAL A 56 0.04 24.22 -2.23
N LYS A 57 0.94 25.16 -2.55
CA LYS A 57 0.59 26.28 -3.45
C LYS A 57 -0.02 25.65 -4.68
N ARG A 58 -1.33 25.81 -4.85
CA ARG A 58 -2.04 25.19 -5.97
C ARG A 58 -1.49 25.77 -7.26
N LYS A 59 -0.93 24.92 -8.10
CA LYS A 59 -0.52 25.28 -9.46
C LYS A 59 -1.77 25.67 -10.27
N ASN A 60 -1.59 26.54 -11.26
CA ASN A 60 -2.67 26.83 -12.20
C ASN A 60 -2.95 25.58 -13.04
N ILE A 61 -4.21 25.13 -13.05
CA ILE A 61 -4.65 23.97 -13.82
C ILE A 61 -4.38 24.14 -15.33
N ASN A 62 -4.40 25.38 -15.81
CA ASN A 62 -4.17 25.67 -17.21
C ASN A 62 -2.68 25.64 -17.63
N SER A 63 -1.75 25.62 -16.67
CA SER A 63 -0.32 25.44 -16.91
C SER A 63 0.19 24.02 -16.70
N VAL A 64 -0.70 23.08 -16.37
CA VAL A 64 -0.32 21.69 -16.07
C VAL A 64 0.12 20.94 -17.32
N THR A 65 1.16 20.11 -17.19
CA THR A 65 1.61 19.21 -18.26
C THR A 65 0.95 17.83 -18.14
N TYR A 66 1.08 17.04 -19.20
CA TYR A 66 0.56 15.66 -19.22
C TYR A 66 1.21 14.82 -18.11
N GLU A 67 2.51 14.93 -17.99
CA GLU A 67 3.34 14.21 -17.04
C GLU A 67 2.96 14.57 -15.59
N GLU A 68 2.69 15.84 -15.33
CA GLU A 68 2.27 16.28 -13.98
C GLU A 68 0.92 15.69 -13.56
N LEU A 69 -0.02 15.54 -14.49
CA LEU A 69 -1.28 14.86 -14.20
C LEU A 69 -1.11 13.34 -14.05
N GLU A 70 -0.23 12.73 -14.83
CA GLU A 70 0.12 11.32 -14.69
C GLU A 70 0.78 11.03 -13.33
N GLU A 71 1.62 11.95 -12.85
CA GLU A 71 2.31 11.87 -11.54
C GLU A 71 1.36 11.81 -10.35
N LEU A 72 0.16 12.34 -10.47
CA LEU A 72 -0.82 12.30 -9.41
C LEU A 72 -1.30 10.87 -9.09
N GLY A 73 -1.15 9.94 -10.02
CA GLY A 73 -1.42 8.51 -9.85
C GLY A 73 -2.89 8.12 -9.64
N PHE A 74 -3.78 9.08 -9.43
CA PHE A 74 -5.22 8.83 -9.25
C PHE A 74 -6.07 9.18 -10.48
N LEU A 75 -5.48 9.82 -11.50
CA LEU A 75 -6.13 10.10 -12.77
C LEU A 75 -5.87 8.98 -13.76
N SER A 76 -6.89 8.50 -14.43
CA SER A 76 -6.72 7.56 -15.52
C SER A 76 -6.19 8.25 -16.78
N PHE A 77 -5.56 7.50 -17.66
CA PHE A 77 -5.16 7.98 -18.98
C PHE A 77 -6.32 8.62 -19.74
N ALA A 78 -7.52 8.01 -19.69
CA ALA A 78 -8.71 8.54 -20.35
C ALA A 78 -9.13 9.91 -19.79
N GLN A 79 -8.98 10.13 -18.47
CA GLN A 79 -9.24 11.42 -17.84
C GLN A 79 -8.21 12.47 -18.25
N ILE A 80 -6.93 12.13 -18.23
CA ILE A 80 -5.85 13.03 -18.65
C ILE A 80 -6.02 13.38 -20.13
N LYS A 81 -6.32 12.40 -20.96
CA LYS A 81 -6.59 12.60 -22.39
C LYS A 81 -7.76 13.53 -22.62
N SER A 82 -8.92 13.29 -21.98
CA SER A 82 -10.11 14.14 -22.12
C SER A 82 -9.87 15.57 -21.63
N PHE A 83 -9.01 15.74 -20.63
CA PHE A 83 -8.55 17.03 -20.14
C PHE A 83 -7.80 17.82 -21.23
N PHE A 84 -6.80 17.22 -21.88
CA PHE A 84 -6.02 17.88 -22.91
C PHE A 84 -6.78 18.03 -24.24
N GLU A 85 -7.69 17.11 -24.58
CA GLU A 85 -8.59 17.25 -25.72
C GLU A 85 -9.50 18.46 -25.55
N TYR A 86 -10.13 18.60 -24.38
CA TYR A 86 -10.92 19.79 -24.06
C TYR A 86 -10.10 21.07 -24.18
N LYS A 87 -8.91 21.10 -23.56
CA LYS A 87 -8.02 22.26 -23.60
C LYS A 87 -7.61 22.64 -25.03
N LYS A 88 -7.40 21.66 -25.89
CA LYS A 88 -7.07 21.85 -27.31
C LYS A 88 -8.26 22.43 -28.11
N GLU A 89 -9.48 21.98 -27.81
CA GLU A 89 -10.68 22.31 -28.57
C GLU A 89 -11.35 23.59 -28.10
N PHE A 90 -11.39 23.82 -26.78
CA PHE A 90 -12.12 24.92 -26.13
C PHE A 90 -11.20 25.92 -25.42
N GLY A 91 -9.89 25.70 -25.39
CA GLY A 91 -8.93 26.55 -24.69
C GLY A 91 -8.86 26.29 -23.19
N ASP A 92 -8.44 27.30 -22.43
CA ASP A 92 -8.23 27.19 -20.99
C ASP A 92 -9.53 26.96 -20.21
N PHE A 93 -9.44 26.18 -19.14
CA PHE A 93 -10.57 25.94 -18.26
C PHE A 93 -11.01 27.21 -17.55
N VAL A 94 -12.26 27.61 -17.76
CA VAL A 94 -12.88 28.76 -17.09
C VAL A 94 -13.25 28.46 -15.64
N SER A 95 -13.45 27.18 -15.29
CA SER A 95 -13.75 26.71 -13.95
C SER A 95 -13.28 25.27 -13.74
N MET A 96 -12.74 24.96 -12.55
CA MET A 96 -12.42 23.57 -12.17
C MET A 96 -13.65 22.64 -12.24
N TYR A 97 -14.85 23.20 -12.11
CA TYR A 97 -16.10 22.43 -12.23
C TYR A 97 -16.40 21.98 -13.66
N VAL A 98 -15.82 22.62 -14.68
CA VAL A 98 -15.94 22.20 -16.08
C VAL A 98 -15.37 20.79 -16.27
N LEU A 99 -14.38 20.40 -15.48
CA LEU A 99 -13.83 19.03 -15.50
C LEU A 99 -14.90 17.97 -15.28
N GLN A 100 -15.96 18.26 -14.53
CA GLN A 100 -17.05 17.28 -14.30
C GLN A 100 -17.90 17.02 -15.56
N ALA A 101 -17.81 17.88 -16.57
CA ALA A 101 -18.45 17.68 -17.87
C ALA A 101 -17.64 16.76 -18.80
N LEU A 102 -16.35 16.56 -18.50
CA LEU A 102 -15.46 15.70 -19.30
C LEU A 102 -15.77 14.21 -19.07
N SER A 103 -15.52 13.42 -20.08
CA SER A 103 -15.68 11.96 -19.98
C SER A 103 -14.78 11.36 -18.93
N GLY A 104 -15.34 10.54 -18.05
CA GLY A 104 -14.60 9.89 -16.97
C GLY A 104 -14.34 10.75 -15.72
N TRP A 105 -14.61 12.06 -15.75
CA TRP A 105 -14.48 12.94 -14.60
C TRP A 105 -15.75 12.98 -13.75
N ASN A 106 -15.57 13.04 -12.45
CA ASN A 106 -16.67 13.16 -11.49
C ASN A 106 -16.32 14.17 -10.38
N GLY A 107 -17.31 14.52 -9.56
CA GLY A 107 -17.12 15.48 -8.49
C GLY A 107 -16.05 15.07 -7.46
N ALA A 108 -15.84 13.78 -7.22
CA ALA A 108 -14.82 13.28 -6.28
C ALA A 108 -13.41 13.48 -6.87
N VAL A 109 -13.19 13.07 -8.11
CA VAL A 109 -11.91 13.27 -8.83
C VAL A 109 -11.61 14.75 -8.99
N THR A 110 -12.61 15.57 -9.37
CA THR A 110 -12.46 17.02 -9.49
C THR A 110 -12.09 17.65 -8.15
N LYS A 111 -12.78 17.29 -7.05
CA LYS A 111 -12.45 17.79 -5.70
C LYS A 111 -11.03 17.34 -5.28
N GLN A 112 -10.60 16.16 -5.67
CA GLN A 112 -9.25 15.68 -5.39
C GLN A 112 -8.21 16.48 -6.17
N LEU A 113 -8.46 16.77 -7.46
CA LEU A 113 -7.58 17.61 -8.27
C LEU A 113 -7.53 19.05 -7.78
N MET A 114 -8.64 19.61 -7.29
CA MET A 114 -8.71 20.96 -6.69
C MET A 114 -7.80 21.14 -5.47
N LYS A 115 -7.32 20.06 -4.87
CA LYS A 115 -6.36 20.14 -3.77
C LYS A 115 -4.95 20.49 -4.27
N TRP A 116 -4.62 20.09 -5.50
CA TRP A 116 -3.31 20.27 -6.14
C TRP A 116 -3.27 21.47 -7.07
N TYR A 117 -4.40 21.80 -7.69
CA TYR A 117 -4.51 22.84 -8.71
C TYR A 117 -5.61 23.84 -8.36
N SER A 118 -5.43 25.07 -8.81
CA SER A 118 -6.44 26.14 -8.74
C SER A 118 -6.58 26.79 -10.10
N GLN A 119 -7.69 27.46 -10.32
CA GLN A 119 -7.94 28.23 -11.53
C GLN A 119 -7.37 29.65 -11.47
N LEU A 120 -6.95 30.15 -10.30
CA LEU A 120 -6.52 31.52 -10.09
C LEU A 120 -5.25 31.87 -10.89
N SER A 121 -5.46 32.40 -12.09
CA SER A 121 -4.69 33.51 -12.63
C SER A 121 -5.50 34.77 -12.40
N LEU A 122 -5.41 35.35 -11.24
CA LEU A 122 -5.56 36.82 -11.19
C LEU A 122 -4.32 37.36 -11.89
N SER A 123 -4.58 38.00 -13.02
CA SER A 123 -3.68 38.77 -13.81
C SER A 123 -2.58 39.46 -12.99
N ASP A 124 -1.39 38.93 -13.02
CA ASP A 124 -0.18 39.71 -12.94
C ASP A 124 0.56 39.52 -14.25
N GLY A 125 0.35 40.46 -15.15
CA GLY A 125 1.14 40.64 -16.34
C GLY A 125 2.54 41.06 -16.00
N SER A 126 3.32 40.13 -15.50
CA SER A 126 4.77 40.18 -15.54
C SER A 126 5.28 38.75 -15.58
N SER A 127 5.81 38.37 -16.72
CA SER A 127 6.67 37.20 -16.87
C SER A 127 7.99 37.42 -16.11
N THR A 128 7.92 37.62 -14.81
CA THR A 128 9.05 37.44 -13.94
C THR A 128 9.18 35.96 -13.70
N ARG A 129 10.23 35.35 -14.28
CA ARG A 129 10.81 34.11 -13.78
C ARG A 129 10.92 34.28 -12.27
N SER A 130 9.90 33.81 -11.54
CA SER A 130 9.98 33.66 -10.11
C SER A 130 11.15 32.69 -9.88
N ASN A 131 12.27 33.20 -9.44
CA ASN A 131 13.31 32.43 -8.78
C ASN A 131 12.64 31.84 -7.54
N THR A 132 11.92 30.74 -7.72
CA THR A 132 11.32 29.99 -6.64
C THR A 132 12.48 29.34 -5.89
N ILE A 133 12.89 29.99 -4.81
CA ILE A 133 13.68 29.36 -3.74
C ILE A 133 13.00 28.04 -3.47
N GLY A 134 13.71 26.93 -3.68
CA GLY A 134 13.16 25.59 -3.51
C GLY A 134 12.51 25.45 -2.14
N GLN A 135 11.31 24.88 -2.08
CA GLN A 135 10.65 24.66 -0.79
C GLN A 135 11.45 23.62 0.00
N GLN A 136 12.04 24.06 1.09
CA GLN A 136 12.69 23.18 2.04
C GLN A 136 11.72 22.81 3.16
N GLN A 137 11.75 21.55 3.53
CA GLN A 137 10.90 21.02 4.60
C GLN A 137 11.72 20.12 5.51
N LEU A 138 11.63 20.37 6.81
CA LEU A 138 12.14 19.51 7.87
C LEU A 138 10.94 18.97 8.66
N VAL A 139 10.82 17.65 8.78
CA VAL A 139 9.77 16.98 9.56
C VAL A 139 10.44 16.17 10.63
N PHE A 140 10.11 16.45 11.87
CA PHE A 140 10.47 15.61 13.01
C PHE A 140 9.23 14.99 13.59
N ARG A 141 9.23 13.67 13.76
CA ARG A 141 8.14 12.91 14.36
C ARG A 141 8.67 12.04 15.49
N MET A 142 7.90 11.96 16.56
CA MET A 142 8.19 11.13 17.70
C MET A 142 6.89 10.52 18.22
N GLY A 143 6.93 9.26 18.68
CA GLY A 143 5.76 8.62 19.25
C GLY A 143 6.13 7.43 20.13
N ARG A 144 5.19 7.05 20.99
CA ARG A 144 5.30 5.89 21.86
C ARG A 144 3.98 5.13 21.87
N SER A 145 4.07 3.82 21.65
CA SER A 145 2.97 2.89 21.90
C SER A 145 3.29 2.14 23.19
N GLY A 146 2.44 2.23 24.18
CA GLY A 146 2.67 1.64 25.51
C GLY A 146 1.64 0.59 25.87
N SER A 147 2.06 -0.67 26.06
CA SER A 147 1.41 -1.61 26.96
C SER A 147 1.94 -1.34 28.37
N SER A 148 1.07 -1.34 29.38
CA SER A 148 1.46 -1.14 30.78
C SER A 148 2.50 -2.14 31.30
N THR A 149 2.67 -3.28 30.61
CA THR A 149 3.66 -4.32 30.93
C THR A 149 5.08 -4.03 30.39
N MET A 150 5.27 -3.03 29.53
CA MET A 150 6.60 -2.64 29.00
C MET A 150 7.26 -1.46 29.73
N LEU A 151 6.79 -1.08 30.90
CA LEU A 151 7.32 0.08 31.66
C LEU A 151 8.69 -0.15 32.32
N GLU A 152 9.22 -1.37 32.33
CA GLU A 152 10.50 -1.68 33.02
C GLU A 152 11.76 -1.34 32.22
N HIS A 153 11.64 -0.92 30.95
CA HIS A 153 12.81 -0.55 30.15
C HIS A 153 12.83 0.94 29.81
N SER A 154 14.01 1.51 29.81
CA SER A 154 14.33 2.92 29.53
C SER A 154 13.32 3.59 28.58
N PHE A 155 12.80 4.76 28.98
CA PHE A 155 11.86 5.59 28.21
C PHE A 155 12.26 5.76 26.74
N LEU A 156 13.55 5.97 26.46
CA LEU A 156 14.08 6.16 25.11
C LEU A 156 14.00 4.92 24.23
N LYS A 157 14.04 3.70 24.80
CA LYS A 157 13.93 2.45 24.02
C LYS A 157 12.53 2.26 23.43
N GLY A 158 11.49 2.75 24.10
CA GLY A 158 10.10 2.65 23.66
C GLY A 158 9.67 3.71 22.64
N LEU A 159 10.55 4.64 22.25
CA LEU A 159 10.24 5.71 21.32
C LEU A 159 10.51 5.31 19.87
N LYS A 160 9.50 5.51 19.01
CA LYS A 160 9.69 5.59 17.55
C LYS A 160 10.00 7.03 17.18
N GLN A 161 11.05 7.24 16.38
CA GLN A 161 11.52 8.56 15.97
C GLN A 161 11.74 8.57 14.46
N THR A 162 11.34 9.64 13.79
CA THR A 162 11.51 9.80 12.36
C THR A 162 11.91 11.23 12.04
N LEU A 163 12.91 11.40 11.20
CA LEU A 163 13.39 12.68 10.70
C LEU A 163 13.35 12.65 9.17
N PHE A 164 12.75 13.66 8.57
CA PHE A 164 12.77 13.88 7.13
C PHE A 164 13.27 15.28 6.83
N TYR A 165 14.19 15.38 5.89
CA TYR A 165 14.55 16.63 5.25
C TYR A 165 14.28 16.51 3.75
N ARG A 166 13.63 17.49 3.19
CA ARG A 166 13.36 17.57 1.74
C ARG A 166 13.62 18.99 1.26
N ASN A 167 14.31 19.07 0.14
CA ASN A 167 14.47 20.29 -0.63
C ASN A 167 14.02 19.98 -2.06
N ASN A 168 12.91 20.55 -2.47
CA ASN A 168 12.33 20.31 -3.78
C ASN A 168 12.55 21.49 -4.71
N ASN A 169 13.08 21.21 -5.89
CA ASN A 169 13.10 22.13 -7.03
C ASN A 169 14.00 23.37 -6.92
N TYR A 170 15.10 23.29 -6.16
CA TYR A 170 16.14 24.32 -6.32
C TYR A 170 16.93 24.04 -7.59
N LEU A 171 16.81 24.90 -8.63
CA LEU A 171 17.49 24.74 -9.92
C LEU A 171 17.29 23.34 -10.54
N ASN A 172 16.06 22.80 -10.56
CA ASN A 172 15.73 21.45 -11.02
C ASN A 172 16.48 20.34 -10.24
N THR A 173 16.80 20.60 -8.99
CA THR A 173 17.46 19.63 -8.10
C THR A 173 16.59 19.40 -6.88
N SER A 174 16.37 18.14 -6.55
CA SER A 174 15.68 17.74 -5.32
C SER A 174 16.60 16.88 -4.46
N ILE A 175 16.63 17.16 -3.18
CA ILE A 175 17.43 16.40 -2.20
C ILE A 175 16.50 15.94 -1.10
N GLY A 176 16.60 14.69 -0.69
CA GLY A 176 15.88 14.16 0.46
C GLY A 176 16.78 13.31 1.34
N LEU A 177 16.56 13.43 2.64
CA LEU A 177 17.17 12.60 3.67
C LEU A 177 16.08 12.13 4.62
N SER A 178 16.11 10.87 5.01
CA SER A 178 15.24 10.32 6.03
C SER A 178 16.04 9.45 7.00
N ALA A 179 15.65 9.50 8.27
CA ALA A 179 16.19 8.65 9.30
C ALA A 179 15.04 8.16 10.19
N GLU A 180 15.07 6.90 10.57
CA GLU A 180 14.06 6.29 11.43
C GLU A 180 14.72 5.41 12.49
N LYS A 181 14.08 5.37 13.65
CA LYS A 181 14.30 4.41 14.73
C LYS A 181 12.95 3.88 15.15
N ASP A 182 12.75 2.59 15.09
CA ASP A 182 11.55 1.93 15.62
C ASP A 182 11.63 1.74 17.15
N ALA A 183 10.44 1.60 17.73
CA ALA A 183 10.33 1.31 19.17
C ALA A 183 10.96 -0.05 19.47
N GLY A 184 11.87 -0.10 20.47
CA GLY A 184 12.59 -1.31 20.86
C GLY A 184 13.98 -1.46 20.24
N GLU A 185 14.32 -0.69 19.23
CA GLU A 185 15.64 -0.74 18.61
C GLU A 185 16.71 -0.04 19.44
N LYS A 186 17.94 -0.58 19.37
CA LYS A 186 19.09 -0.08 20.13
C LYS A 186 19.72 1.17 19.49
N ASN A 187 19.72 1.24 18.14
CA ASN A 187 20.39 2.31 17.39
C ASN A 187 19.44 3.47 17.11
N ILE A 188 19.91 4.71 17.30
CA ILE A 188 19.14 5.94 17.00
C ILE A 188 18.94 6.13 15.49
N LEU A 189 19.89 5.64 14.68
CA LEU A 189 19.86 5.70 13.22
C LEU A 189 19.82 4.27 12.66
N ASP A 190 18.77 3.52 12.98
CA ASP A 190 18.64 2.15 12.49
C ASP A 190 18.42 2.14 10.99
N PHE A 191 17.50 2.93 10.52
CA PHE A 191 17.28 3.17 9.10
C PHE A 191 17.72 4.57 8.68
N THR A 192 18.40 4.63 7.53
CA THR A 192 18.76 5.90 6.88
C THR A 192 18.58 5.76 5.37
N SER A 193 17.98 6.78 4.78
CA SER A 193 17.78 6.87 3.33
C SER A 193 18.10 8.28 2.84
N GLY A 194 18.63 8.37 1.62
CA GLY A 194 18.91 9.65 1.02
C GLY A 194 18.99 9.59 -0.50
N TYR A 195 18.60 10.69 -1.14
CA TYR A 195 18.68 10.81 -2.58
C TYR A 195 19.02 12.24 -3.01
N ILE A 196 19.61 12.33 -4.21
CA ILE A 196 19.76 13.55 -4.99
C ILE A 196 19.14 13.27 -6.36
N GLN A 197 18.16 14.07 -6.76
CA GLN A 197 17.57 14.04 -8.09
C GLN A 197 17.92 15.32 -8.83
N LYS A 198 18.32 15.19 -10.07
CA LYS A 198 18.54 16.30 -11.00
C LYS A 198 17.70 16.08 -12.25
N GLU A 199 16.99 17.13 -12.68
CA GLU A 199 16.20 17.12 -13.90
C GLU A 199 16.85 18.04 -14.94
N HIS A 200 16.62 17.72 -16.23
CA HIS A 200 17.10 18.50 -17.39
C HIS A 200 18.62 18.76 -17.39
N LEU A 201 19.39 17.68 -17.17
CA LEU A 201 20.85 17.71 -17.22
C LEU A 201 21.34 17.16 -18.57
N SER A 202 21.66 18.04 -19.55
CA SER A 202 22.12 17.64 -20.86
C SER A 202 21.15 16.66 -21.57
N ILE A 203 21.61 15.45 -21.90
CA ILE A 203 20.78 14.39 -22.52
C ILE A 203 19.84 13.71 -21.53
N PHE A 204 20.10 13.86 -20.23
CA PHE A 204 19.30 13.23 -19.21
C PHE A 204 18.11 14.10 -18.82
N ARG A 205 16.90 13.56 -19.01
CA ARG A 205 15.69 14.21 -18.50
C ARG A 205 15.64 14.17 -16.98
N LYS A 206 16.09 13.04 -16.40
CA LYS A 206 16.14 12.83 -14.95
C LYS A 206 17.31 11.92 -14.57
N ILE A 207 18.00 12.25 -13.49
CA ILE A 207 19.00 11.39 -12.85
C ILE A 207 18.68 11.36 -11.36
N ILE A 208 18.72 10.16 -10.75
CA ILE A 208 18.56 9.96 -9.32
C ILE A 208 19.79 9.19 -8.82
N LEU A 209 20.45 9.74 -7.82
CA LEU A 209 21.53 9.10 -7.07
C LEU A 209 21.08 8.86 -5.64
N GLY A 210 21.40 7.69 -5.09
CA GLY A 210 20.98 7.27 -3.74
C GLY A 210 19.77 6.34 -3.79
N ASP A 211 18.73 6.64 -3.01
CA ASP A 211 17.58 5.75 -2.82
C ASP A 211 16.41 6.13 -3.73
N TYR A 212 15.89 5.15 -4.45
CA TYR A 212 14.84 5.36 -5.44
C TYR A 212 13.92 4.14 -5.57
N LEU A 213 12.77 4.36 -6.18
CA LEU A 213 11.76 3.36 -6.49
C LEU A 213 11.67 3.17 -8.01
N VAL A 214 11.40 1.94 -8.42
CA VAL A 214 11.18 1.56 -9.82
C VAL A 214 9.81 0.92 -9.96
N THR A 215 9.12 1.22 -11.05
CA THR A 215 7.87 0.56 -11.44
C THR A 215 7.93 0.15 -12.90
N MET A 216 7.47 -1.06 -13.22
CA MET A 216 7.44 -1.62 -14.56
C MET A 216 6.04 -2.14 -14.87
N GLY A 217 5.47 -1.71 -15.99
CA GLY A 217 4.20 -2.18 -16.53
C GLY A 217 3.05 -2.17 -15.53
N GLN A 218 2.36 -3.29 -15.40
CA GLN A 218 1.29 -3.53 -14.44
C GLN A 218 1.79 -4.27 -13.19
N GLY A 219 3.12 -4.48 -13.06
CA GLY A 219 3.79 -5.05 -11.90
C GLY A 219 4.09 -6.54 -11.97
N LEU A 220 4.03 -7.19 -13.12
CA LEU A 220 4.44 -8.59 -13.27
C LEU A 220 5.93 -8.78 -12.97
N ILE A 221 6.78 -7.89 -13.48
CA ILE A 221 8.23 -7.97 -13.28
C ILE A 221 8.63 -7.32 -11.96
N HIS A 222 8.23 -6.06 -11.76
CA HIS A 222 8.66 -5.29 -10.61
C HIS A 222 7.74 -4.09 -10.33
N TRP A 223 7.41 -3.90 -9.04
CA TRP A 223 6.66 -2.73 -8.62
C TRP A 223 7.01 -2.33 -7.18
N GLN A 224 7.45 -1.10 -7.00
CA GLN A 224 7.72 -0.48 -5.71
C GLN A 224 6.82 0.74 -5.49
N GLY A 225 6.50 1.00 -4.23
CA GLY A 225 5.60 2.07 -3.85
C GLY A 225 4.14 1.64 -3.75
N TYR A 226 3.28 2.61 -3.52
CA TYR A 226 1.85 2.33 -3.32
C TYR A 226 1.23 1.73 -4.58
N ALA A 227 0.49 0.67 -4.39
CA ALA A 227 -0.26 -0.01 -5.42
C ALA A 227 -1.68 -0.17 -4.90
N PHE A 228 -2.57 0.67 -5.39
CA PHE A 228 -4.00 0.51 -5.13
C PHE A 228 -4.52 -0.65 -5.97
N GLY A 229 -5.38 -1.44 -5.38
CA GLY A 229 -5.87 -2.66 -5.98
C GLY A 229 -7.38 -2.62 -6.25
N ARG A 230 -8.05 -3.71 -5.89
CA ARG A 230 -9.48 -3.94 -6.10
C ARG A 230 -10.32 -3.13 -5.12
N GLY A 231 -10.55 -1.87 -5.41
CA GLY A 231 -11.43 -1.01 -4.65
C GLY A 231 -12.78 -0.81 -5.31
N SER A 232 -13.63 0.03 -4.72
CA SER A 232 -14.87 0.48 -5.34
C SER A 232 -14.64 1.37 -6.57
N ASN A 233 -13.41 1.81 -6.79
CA ASN A 233 -13.04 2.55 -8.00
C ASN A 233 -12.48 1.58 -9.06
N ILE A 234 -13.27 1.30 -10.10
CA ILE A 234 -12.84 0.42 -11.20
C ILE A 234 -11.60 0.91 -11.96
N LEU A 235 -11.27 2.20 -11.86
CA LEU A 235 -10.08 2.76 -12.52
C LEU A 235 -8.78 2.29 -11.85
N SER A 236 -8.84 1.86 -10.60
CA SER A 236 -7.68 1.37 -9.84
C SER A 236 -7.12 0.04 -10.34
N ILE A 237 -7.87 -0.71 -11.17
CA ILE A 237 -7.36 -1.96 -11.77
C ILE A 237 -6.24 -1.73 -12.80
N MET A 238 -6.11 -0.53 -13.34
CA MET A 238 -5.01 -0.15 -14.23
C MET A 238 -3.96 0.61 -13.43
N ARG A 239 -2.76 0.07 -13.36
CA ARG A 239 -1.65 0.72 -12.66
C ARG A 239 -0.97 1.76 -13.52
N GLN A 240 -0.73 2.92 -12.93
CA GLN A 240 0.03 4.00 -13.51
C GLN A 240 0.98 4.58 -12.47
N SER A 241 2.24 4.75 -12.82
CA SER A 241 3.25 5.40 -11.99
C SER A 241 4.41 5.90 -12.85
N GLN A 242 5.21 6.80 -12.32
CA GLN A 242 6.51 7.13 -12.87
C GLN A 242 7.40 5.89 -12.80
N GLN A 243 8.14 5.59 -13.88
CA GLN A 243 9.04 4.45 -13.95
C GLN A 243 10.15 4.52 -12.90
N ILE A 244 10.72 5.71 -12.69
CA ILE A 244 11.71 5.98 -11.65
C ILE A 244 11.31 7.21 -10.84
N LYS A 245 11.38 7.10 -9.50
CA LYS A 245 11.13 8.21 -8.58
C LYS A 245 11.99 8.08 -7.33
N PRO A 246 12.36 9.20 -6.65
CA PRO A 246 13.13 9.11 -5.43
C PRO A 246 12.35 8.41 -4.32
N HIS A 247 13.05 7.69 -3.45
CA HIS A 247 12.48 7.13 -2.24
C HIS A 247 12.38 8.21 -1.16
N THR A 248 11.17 8.47 -0.70
CA THR A 248 10.89 9.56 0.25
C THR A 248 10.24 9.08 1.54
N GLY A 249 10.10 7.76 1.71
CA GLY A 249 9.47 7.13 2.86
C GLY A 249 10.43 6.55 3.87
N THR A 250 9.89 5.77 4.80
CA THR A 250 10.62 4.98 5.80
C THR A 250 10.47 3.47 5.54
N GLU A 251 10.01 3.08 4.36
CA GLU A 251 9.99 1.68 3.94
C GLU A 251 11.42 1.18 3.75
N GLU A 252 11.87 0.22 4.57
CA GLU A 252 13.27 -0.18 4.66
C GLU A 252 13.67 -1.19 3.59
N ASN A 253 12.73 -1.97 3.10
CA ASN A 253 13.05 -3.11 2.24
C ASN A 253 12.71 -2.89 0.76
N ARG A 254 11.63 -2.19 0.45
CA ARG A 254 11.09 -2.06 -0.91
C ARG A 254 11.56 -0.80 -1.64
N PHE A 255 12.87 -0.59 -1.72
CA PHE A 255 13.49 0.46 -2.53
C PHE A 255 14.85 0.00 -3.06
N PHE A 256 15.36 0.69 -4.07
CA PHE A 256 16.69 0.48 -4.63
C PHE A 256 17.66 1.56 -4.16
N ARG A 257 18.94 1.19 -4.00
CA ARG A 257 20.02 2.09 -3.61
C ARG A 257 21.13 2.05 -4.64
N GLY A 258 21.41 3.18 -5.29
CA GLY A 258 22.39 3.28 -6.34
C GLY A 258 22.14 4.44 -7.29
N MET A 259 21.91 4.16 -8.57
CA MET A 259 21.70 5.17 -9.59
C MET A 259 20.58 4.77 -10.55
N ALA A 260 19.78 5.75 -10.95
CA ALA A 260 18.81 5.60 -12.02
C ALA A 260 18.79 6.85 -12.90
N TYR A 261 18.52 6.67 -14.20
CA TYR A 261 18.36 7.81 -15.11
C TYR A 261 17.28 7.57 -16.16
N GLU A 262 16.79 8.68 -16.69
CA GLU A 262 15.88 8.76 -17.82
C GLU A 262 16.51 9.60 -18.92
N ILE A 263 16.54 9.03 -20.12
CA ILE A 263 16.89 9.74 -21.36
C ILE A 263 15.64 9.74 -22.23
N SER A 264 15.21 10.91 -22.67
CA SER A 264 14.03 11.04 -23.53
C SER A 264 14.40 11.77 -24.82
N LYS A 265 14.03 11.16 -25.96
CA LYS A 265 14.20 11.76 -27.27
C LYS A 265 12.89 11.63 -28.05
N ARG A 266 12.29 12.78 -28.41
CA ARG A 266 10.94 12.82 -29.01
C ARG A 266 9.94 12.03 -28.15
N ASN A 267 9.37 10.97 -28.70
CA ASN A 267 8.33 10.16 -28.06
C ASN A 267 8.86 8.88 -27.39
N THR A 268 10.19 8.70 -27.33
CA THR A 268 10.80 7.51 -26.75
C THR A 268 11.62 7.89 -25.54
N SER A 269 11.36 7.21 -24.43
CA SER A 269 12.10 7.34 -23.18
C SER A 269 12.78 6.02 -22.84
N LEU A 270 14.05 6.11 -22.46
CA LEU A 270 14.85 5.02 -21.95
C LEU A 270 15.13 5.29 -20.49
N TYR A 271 14.80 4.31 -19.64
CA TYR A 271 15.11 4.32 -18.22
C TYR A 271 16.08 3.20 -17.93
N TRP A 272 17.14 3.50 -17.24
CA TRP A 272 18.07 2.50 -16.75
C TRP A 272 18.32 2.72 -15.26
N PHE A 273 18.53 1.63 -14.55
CA PHE A 273 18.83 1.67 -13.12
C PHE A 273 19.79 0.57 -12.71
N MET A 274 20.51 0.83 -11.63
CA MET A 274 21.43 -0.11 -10.98
C MET A 274 21.40 0.12 -9.48
N SER A 275 21.28 -0.97 -8.72
CA SER A 275 21.21 -0.96 -7.26
C SER A 275 22.09 -2.04 -6.64
N LYS A 276 22.79 -1.68 -5.56
CA LYS A 276 23.46 -2.65 -4.68
C LYS A 276 23.06 -2.34 -3.25
N LYS A 277 22.37 -3.30 -2.61
CA LYS A 277 21.78 -3.10 -1.28
C LYS A 277 21.90 -4.36 -0.43
N GLY A 278 22.04 -4.20 0.89
CA GLY A 278 21.82 -5.28 1.87
C GLY A 278 20.32 -5.45 2.12
N LEU A 279 19.84 -6.67 2.09
CA LEU A 279 18.48 -7.08 2.44
C LEU A 279 18.50 -7.85 3.76
N ASP A 280 17.44 -7.70 4.54
CA ASP A 280 17.27 -8.48 5.76
C ASP A 280 16.76 -9.87 5.39
N ALA A 281 17.49 -10.89 5.83
CA ALA A 281 17.23 -12.27 5.42
C ALA A 281 17.61 -13.28 6.49
N ASN A 282 16.77 -14.28 6.66
CA ASN A 282 17.10 -15.42 7.51
C ASN A 282 18.00 -16.38 6.73
N ILE A 283 19.26 -16.49 7.16
CA ILE A 283 20.27 -17.33 6.54
C ILE A 283 20.40 -18.65 7.32
N MET A 284 20.18 -19.74 6.63
CA MET A 284 20.39 -21.09 7.14
C MET A 284 21.79 -21.57 6.76
N PHE A 285 22.38 -22.35 7.65
CA PHE A 285 23.69 -22.96 7.45
C PHE A 285 23.64 -24.48 7.76
N ASP A 286 24.06 -25.28 6.81
CA ASP A 286 24.25 -26.70 7.02
C ASP A 286 25.70 -26.96 7.37
N SER A 287 25.97 -27.43 8.59
CA SER A 287 27.31 -27.73 9.09
C SER A 287 27.99 -28.89 8.37
N VAL A 288 27.22 -29.83 7.80
CA VAL A 288 27.75 -31.00 7.10
C VAL A 288 28.20 -30.62 5.70
N SER A 289 27.31 -30.01 4.90
CA SER A 289 27.64 -29.61 3.54
C SER A 289 28.37 -28.26 3.44
N ARG A 290 28.48 -27.51 4.55
CA ARG A 290 28.99 -26.11 4.64
C ARG A 290 28.29 -25.12 3.70
N LYS A 291 27.07 -25.44 3.27
CA LYS A 291 26.29 -24.58 2.39
C LYS A 291 25.46 -23.60 3.19
N LYS A 292 25.36 -22.38 2.65
CA LYS A 292 24.47 -21.34 3.16
C LYS A 292 23.36 -21.08 2.14
N TRP A 293 22.13 -20.86 2.62
CA TRP A 293 21.02 -20.43 1.79
C TRP A 293 20.08 -19.51 2.57
N VAL A 294 19.33 -18.69 1.83
CA VAL A 294 18.30 -17.83 2.38
C VAL A 294 16.99 -18.61 2.44
N SER A 295 16.43 -18.78 3.63
CA SER A 295 15.12 -19.44 3.81
C SER A 295 13.96 -18.48 3.59
N SER A 296 14.13 -17.20 3.96
CA SER A 296 13.11 -16.13 3.84
C SER A 296 13.75 -14.75 3.86
N LEU A 297 13.09 -13.80 3.19
CA LEU A 297 13.39 -12.38 3.29
C LEU A 297 12.54 -11.76 4.40
N GLN A 298 13.15 -10.89 5.21
CA GLN A 298 12.47 -10.12 6.24
C GLN A 298 12.04 -8.77 5.65
N LEU A 299 10.73 -8.52 5.61
CA LEU A 299 10.19 -7.30 4.99
C LEU A 299 9.72 -6.26 6.00
N THR A 300 9.82 -6.54 7.30
CA THR A 300 9.31 -5.67 8.36
C THR A 300 10.22 -4.47 8.66
N GLY A 301 11.54 -4.60 8.44
CA GLY A 301 12.53 -3.60 8.82
C GLY A 301 12.76 -3.48 10.34
N LEU A 302 12.24 -4.41 11.16
CA LEU A 302 12.35 -4.35 12.62
C LEU A 302 13.62 -5.05 13.10
N HIS A 303 14.41 -4.38 13.96
CA HIS A 303 15.68 -4.88 14.51
C HIS A 303 15.71 -4.79 16.04
N ARG A 304 14.72 -5.43 16.71
CA ARG A 304 14.48 -5.35 18.15
C ARG A 304 15.02 -6.52 18.93
N THR A 305 14.92 -7.73 18.33
CA THR A 305 15.41 -8.99 18.92
C THR A 305 16.76 -9.36 18.34
N ASP A 306 17.52 -10.21 19.05
CA ASP A 306 18.82 -10.66 18.55
C ASP A 306 18.72 -11.39 17.20
N ALA A 307 17.65 -12.15 16.96
CA ALA A 307 17.40 -12.79 15.67
C ALA A 307 17.09 -11.77 14.55
N GLU A 308 16.30 -10.70 14.83
CA GLU A 308 16.04 -9.62 13.87
C GLU A 308 17.33 -8.84 13.56
N ILE A 309 18.20 -8.65 14.56
CA ILE A 309 19.52 -7.99 14.40
C ILE A 309 20.48 -8.85 13.58
N GLU A 310 20.49 -10.18 13.77
CA GLU A 310 21.29 -11.12 12.99
C GLU A 310 20.86 -11.14 11.51
N ASP A 311 19.54 -11.07 11.25
CA ASP A 311 18.98 -11.05 9.90
C ASP A 311 19.26 -9.73 9.17
N ARG A 312 19.61 -8.64 9.88
CA ARG A 312 19.78 -7.29 9.33
C ARG A 312 20.87 -7.23 8.28
N LYS A 313 20.50 -6.78 7.06
CA LYS A 313 21.41 -6.61 5.90
C LYS A 313 22.33 -7.80 5.63
N SER A 314 21.89 -8.99 6.05
CA SER A 314 22.66 -10.25 5.97
C SER A 314 22.85 -10.74 4.54
N LEU A 315 21.95 -10.37 3.61
CA LEU A 315 21.98 -10.75 2.20
C LEU A 315 22.33 -9.56 1.31
N LYS A 316 23.42 -9.61 0.55
CA LYS A 316 23.72 -8.60 -0.46
C LYS A 316 23.01 -8.95 -1.76
N ALA A 317 22.28 -7.95 -2.30
CA ALA A 317 21.56 -8.04 -3.56
C ALA A 317 22.05 -6.98 -4.54
N PHE A 318 22.18 -7.36 -5.81
CA PHE A 318 22.44 -6.50 -6.93
C PHE A 318 21.25 -6.56 -7.89
N HIS A 319 20.76 -5.40 -8.32
CA HIS A 319 19.67 -5.28 -9.28
C HIS A 319 20.06 -4.32 -10.37
N THR A 320 19.71 -4.64 -11.61
CA THR A 320 19.79 -3.71 -12.73
C THR A 320 18.63 -3.96 -13.70
N GLY A 321 18.24 -2.95 -14.43
CA GLY A 321 17.18 -3.12 -15.42
C GLY A 321 17.08 -1.96 -16.38
N LEU A 322 16.30 -2.20 -17.42
CA LEU A 322 16.07 -1.30 -18.54
C LEU A 322 14.59 -1.25 -18.87
N ILE A 323 14.07 -0.04 -19.11
CA ILE A 323 12.72 0.19 -19.64
C ILE A 323 12.87 1.06 -20.86
N ILE A 324 12.30 0.62 -21.99
CA ILE A 324 12.20 1.41 -23.21
C ILE A 324 10.71 1.66 -23.45
N LYS A 325 10.26 2.90 -23.28
CA LYS A 325 8.86 3.31 -23.41
C LYS A 325 8.70 4.22 -24.63
N HIS A 326 7.84 3.83 -25.54
CA HIS A 326 7.45 4.65 -26.67
C HIS A 326 6.04 5.18 -26.49
N GLN A 327 5.90 6.51 -26.47
CA GLN A 327 4.64 7.23 -26.29
C GLN A 327 4.08 7.61 -27.65
N PHE A 328 2.78 7.37 -27.85
CA PHE A 328 2.05 7.83 -29.03
C PHE A 328 0.75 8.53 -28.62
N LYS A 329 0.04 9.16 -29.54
CA LYS A 329 -1.15 9.98 -29.24
C LYS A 329 -2.23 9.27 -28.42
N SER A 330 -2.37 7.95 -28.56
CA SER A 330 -3.41 7.15 -27.91
C SER A 330 -2.89 6.34 -26.72
N GLY A 331 -1.63 6.43 -26.34
CA GLY A 331 -1.08 5.64 -25.25
C GLY A 331 0.41 5.38 -25.38
N HIS A 332 0.86 4.27 -24.80
CA HIS A 332 2.25 3.85 -24.89
C HIS A 332 2.39 2.34 -25.00
N ILE A 333 3.55 1.92 -25.45
CA ILE A 333 4.07 0.56 -25.35
C ILE A 333 5.45 0.63 -24.71
N ALA A 334 5.78 -0.32 -23.86
CA ALA A 334 7.11 -0.41 -23.26
C ALA A 334 7.64 -1.84 -23.29
N VAL A 335 8.98 -1.95 -23.34
CA VAL A 335 9.71 -3.21 -23.12
C VAL A 335 10.52 -3.04 -21.86
N ASN A 336 10.42 -4.03 -20.97
CA ASN A 336 10.99 -4.02 -19.63
C ASN A 336 11.91 -5.21 -19.45
N GLY A 337 13.07 -4.99 -18.86
CA GLY A 337 14.00 -6.05 -18.50
C GLY A 337 14.59 -5.79 -17.12
N MET A 338 14.67 -6.83 -16.30
CA MET A 338 15.27 -6.78 -14.97
C MET A 338 16.16 -7.98 -14.71
N TYR A 339 17.32 -7.74 -14.15
CA TYR A 339 18.26 -8.77 -13.66
C TYR A 339 18.50 -8.55 -12.17
N THR A 340 18.45 -9.64 -11.40
CA THR A 340 18.74 -9.66 -9.96
C THR A 340 19.76 -10.74 -9.66
N MET A 341 20.80 -10.39 -8.90
CA MET A 341 21.82 -11.32 -8.39
C MET A 341 21.92 -11.20 -6.87
N LEU A 342 21.87 -12.32 -6.19
CA LEU A 342 22.03 -12.44 -4.74
C LEU A 342 23.37 -13.07 -4.40
N GLN A 343 23.97 -12.65 -3.29
CA GLN A 343 25.22 -13.24 -2.78
C GLN A 343 25.02 -14.69 -2.34
N ILE A 344 23.88 -15.02 -1.78
CA ILE A 344 23.52 -16.33 -1.23
C ILE A 344 22.23 -16.78 -1.92
N PRO A 345 22.15 -18.06 -2.37
CA PRO A 345 20.96 -18.54 -3.05
C PRO A 345 19.75 -18.62 -2.12
N ILE A 346 18.57 -18.29 -2.66
CA ILE A 346 17.29 -18.53 -2.00
C ILE A 346 16.93 -20.01 -2.16
N GLN A 347 16.54 -20.63 -1.06
CA GLN A 347 15.97 -21.98 -1.05
C GLN A 347 14.94 -22.06 0.08
N LYS A 348 13.67 -22.04 -0.28
CA LYS A 348 12.59 -22.25 0.69
C LYS A 348 12.53 -23.70 1.15
N ARG A 349 11.89 -23.93 2.29
CA ARG A 349 11.66 -25.29 2.83
C ARG A 349 10.96 -26.17 1.78
N SER A 350 11.36 -27.44 1.71
CA SER A 350 10.73 -28.43 0.83
C SER A 350 9.33 -28.77 1.33
N MET A 351 8.33 -28.03 0.84
CA MET A 351 6.92 -28.23 1.09
C MET A 351 6.19 -28.22 -0.26
N PRO A 352 5.08 -28.96 -0.43
CA PRO A 352 4.33 -29.00 -1.68
C PRO A 352 4.03 -27.60 -2.24
N TYR A 353 3.56 -26.69 -1.45
CA TYR A 353 3.24 -25.31 -1.85
C TYR A 353 4.46 -24.45 -2.23
N ASN A 354 5.66 -24.89 -1.89
CA ASN A 354 6.93 -24.26 -2.26
C ASN A 354 7.62 -24.88 -3.48
N ALA A 355 7.04 -25.91 -4.10
CA ALA A 355 7.68 -26.64 -5.19
C ALA A 355 8.11 -25.74 -6.37
N TYR A 356 7.31 -24.72 -6.67
CA TYR A 356 7.58 -23.75 -7.73
C TYR A 356 8.02 -22.38 -7.22
N SER A 357 8.37 -22.27 -5.93
CA SER A 357 8.88 -21.01 -5.39
C SER A 357 10.24 -20.65 -5.99
N ILE A 358 10.55 -19.36 -5.99
CA ILE A 358 11.82 -18.81 -6.46
C ILE A 358 13.02 -19.52 -5.80
N LYS A 359 13.98 -19.98 -6.59
CA LYS A 359 15.19 -20.71 -6.16
C LYS A 359 16.44 -20.18 -6.87
N GLY A 360 17.59 -20.21 -6.15
CA GLY A 360 18.88 -19.82 -6.71
C GLY A 360 19.26 -18.40 -6.35
N ASN A 361 20.23 -17.86 -7.06
CA ASN A 361 20.81 -16.55 -6.77
C ASN A 361 20.83 -15.60 -7.97
N GLN A 362 20.35 -16.02 -9.14
CA GLN A 362 20.28 -15.20 -10.35
C GLN A 362 18.91 -15.32 -10.97
N PHE A 363 18.27 -14.18 -11.21
CA PHE A 363 16.93 -14.06 -11.75
C PHE A 363 16.91 -13.00 -12.84
N TYR A 364 16.25 -13.27 -13.94
CA TYR A 364 15.94 -12.26 -14.93
C TYR A 364 14.52 -12.42 -15.43
N ASN A 365 13.91 -11.29 -15.70
CA ASN A 365 12.58 -11.20 -16.26
C ASN A 365 12.61 -10.22 -17.43
N ILE A 366 11.92 -10.54 -18.49
CA ILE A 366 11.72 -9.68 -19.66
C ILE A 366 10.23 -9.65 -19.95
N GLY A 367 9.72 -8.48 -20.30
CA GLY A 367 8.30 -8.33 -20.63
C GLY A 367 8.01 -7.10 -21.44
N SER A 368 6.77 -6.99 -21.85
CA SER A 368 6.24 -5.83 -22.54
C SER A 368 4.91 -5.43 -21.93
N ASP A 369 4.68 -4.15 -21.80
CA ASP A 369 3.41 -3.58 -21.37
C ASP A 369 2.91 -2.52 -22.33
N PHE A 370 1.61 -2.27 -22.25
CA PHE A 370 0.97 -1.24 -23.04
C PHE A 370 -0.24 -0.63 -22.31
N ILE A 371 -0.52 0.62 -22.63
CA ILE A 371 -1.76 1.32 -22.33
C ILE A 371 -2.19 2.03 -23.63
N ILE A 372 -3.36 1.69 -24.16
CA ILE A 372 -3.86 2.23 -25.43
C ILE A 372 -5.31 2.66 -25.26
N SER A 373 -5.59 3.93 -25.48
CA SER A 373 -6.96 4.48 -25.50
C SER A 373 -7.47 4.55 -26.95
N THR A 374 -8.62 3.93 -27.14
CA THR A 374 -9.35 3.91 -28.41
C THR A 374 -10.76 4.46 -28.22
N LYS A 375 -11.54 4.58 -29.30
CA LYS A 375 -12.98 4.88 -29.20
C LYS A 375 -13.78 3.79 -28.45
N TRP A 376 -13.23 2.58 -28.34
CA TRP A 376 -13.85 1.45 -27.66
C TRP A 376 -13.57 1.43 -26.15
N GLY A 377 -12.58 2.19 -25.67
CA GLY A 377 -12.13 2.21 -24.30
C GLY A 377 -10.61 2.24 -24.19
N THR A 378 -10.11 2.17 -22.95
CA THR A 378 -8.67 2.07 -22.65
C THR A 378 -8.33 0.61 -22.40
N CYS A 379 -7.53 0.03 -23.30
CA CYS A 379 -6.94 -1.30 -23.13
C CYS A 379 -5.56 -1.15 -22.47
N PHE A 380 -5.24 -2.04 -21.55
CA PHE A 380 -3.94 -2.11 -20.92
C PHE A 380 -3.53 -3.55 -20.67
N GLY A 381 -2.26 -3.81 -20.60
CA GLY A 381 -1.78 -5.17 -20.33
C GLY A 381 -0.29 -5.24 -20.13
N GLU A 382 0.15 -6.39 -19.65
CA GLU A 382 1.55 -6.76 -19.50
C GLU A 382 1.69 -8.26 -19.75
N VAL A 383 2.75 -8.65 -20.45
CA VAL A 383 3.21 -10.02 -20.61
C VAL A 383 4.67 -10.07 -20.21
N ALA A 384 5.05 -11.04 -19.40
CA ALA A 384 6.41 -11.22 -18.94
C ALA A 384 6.82 -12.70 -18.93
N VAL A 385 8.10 -12.95 -19.10
CA VAL A 385 8.75 -14.26 -18.98
C VAL A 385 9.89 -14.19 -17.99
N ASP A 386 10.11 -15.29 -17.28
CA ASP A 386 11.24 -15.46 -16.37
C ASP A 386 12.37 -16.27 -17.03
N LYS A 387 13.44 -16.53 -16.29
CA LYS A 387 14.63 -17.26 -16.75
C LYS A 387 14.34 -18.70 -17.23
N GLU A 388 13.26 -19.31 -16.75
CA GLU A 388 12.82 -20.66 -17.12
C GLU A 388 11.76 -20.63 -18.27
N LEU A 389 11.59 -19.45 -18.90
CA LEU A 389 10.56 -19.19 -19.94
C LEU A 389 9.14 -19.39 -19.43
N SER A 390 8.91 -19.38 -18.12
CA SER A 390 7.58 -19.37 -17.54
C SER A 390 6.93 -18.02 -17.73
N THR A 391 5.62 -18.01 -18.02
CA THR A 391 4.91 -16.80 -18.45
C THR A 391 3.96 -16.27 -17.39
N GLY A 392 3.85 -14.95 -17.32
CA GLY A 392 2.77 -14.21 -16.67
C GLY A 392 2.12 -13.28 -17.68
N ALA A 393 0.79 -13.19 -17.69
CA ALA A 393 0.05 -12.30 -18.55
C ALA A 393 -1.13 -11.66 -17.83
N LEU A 394 -1.35 -10.38 -18.10
CA LEU A 394 -2.46 -9.58 -17.60
C LEU A 394 -2.99 -8.72 -18.74
N LEU A 395 -4.32 -8.67 -18.91
CA LEU A 395 -5.00 -7.85 -19.90
C LEU A 395 -6.21 -7.19 -19.26
N GLY A 396 -6.41 -5.91 -19.48
CA GLY A 396 -7.55 -5.17 -18.95
C GLY A 396 -8.17 -4.21 -19.95
N LEU A 397 -9.42 -3.88 -19.69
CA LEU A 397 -10.22 -2.93 -20.44
C LEU A 397 -10.99 -2.03 -19.47
N LEU A 398 -10.84 -0.73 -19.64
CA LEU A 398 -11.68 0.28 -19.02
C LEU A 398 -12.54 0.94 -20.09
N LYS A 399 -13.84 0.92 -19.91
CA LYS A 399 -14.79 1.49 -20.87
C LYS A 399 -15.87 2.31 -20.17
N ASN A 400 -16.05 3.50 -20.66
CA ASN A 400 -17.23 4.31 -20.36
C ASN A 400 -18.29 3.96 -21.44
N LEU A 401 -19.35 3.25 -21.06
CA LEU A 401 -20.43 2.85 -21.98
C LEU A 401 -21.30 4.05 -22.32
N ASN A 402 -21.58 4.88 -21.33
CA ASN A 402 -22.33 6.12 -21.46
C ASN A 402 -22.03 7.00 -20.24
N ARG A 403 -22.67 8.18 -20.14
CA ARG A 403 -22.47 9.13 -19.01
C ARG A 403 -22.81 8.56 -17.62
N LYS A 404 -23.50 7.43 -17.56
CA LYS A 404 -23.99 6.81 -16.31
C LYS A 404 -23.28 5.51 -15.94
N VAL A 405 -22.62 4.83 -16.89
CA VAL A 405 -22.10 3.48 -16.69
C VAL A 405 -20.65 3.38 -17.14
N ASP A 406 -19.78 3.04 -16.21
CA ASP A 406 -18.38 2.71 -16.45
C ASP A 406 -18.16 1.22 -16.17
N ILE A 407 -17.36 0.52 -17.00
CA ILE A 407 -17.01 -0.89 -16.85
C ILE A 407 -15.50 -1.05 -16.82
N GLY A 408 -15.03 -1.90 -15.92
CA GLY A 408 -13.65 -2.37 -15.85
C GLY A 408 -13.59 -3.88 -15.94
N LEU A 409 -12.77 -4.40 -16.84
CA LEU A 409 -12.50 -5.82 -17.00
C LEU A 409 -11.01 -6.07 -16.85
N GLN A 410 -10.62 -7.15 -16.17
CA GLN A 410 -9.23 -7.59 -16.12
C GLN A 410 -9.18 -9.11 -16.12
N TRP A 411 -8.39 -9.66 -17.03
CA TRP A 411 -8.02 -11.05 -17.07
C TRP A 411 -6.56 -11.21 -16.69
N ARG A 412 -6.25 -12.27 -15.92
CA ARG A 412 -4.88 -12.61 -15.55
C ARG A 412 -4.66 -14.12 -15.61
N ASN A 413 -3.50 -14.51 -16.12
CA ASN A 413 -3.07 -15.89 -16.20
C ASN A 413 -1.57 -15.96 -15.95
N ILE A 414 -1.19 -16.47 -14.78
CA ILE A 414 0.19 -16.49 -14.33
C ILE A 414 0.56 -17.93 -14.02
N SER A 415 1.56 -18.42 -14.72
CA SER A 415 2.06 -19.78 -14.55
C SER A 415 2.45 -20.05 -13.10
N LYS A 416 2.26 -21.29 -12.64
CA LYS A 416 2.71 -21.72 -11.30
C LYS A 416 4.23 -21.59 -11.13
N SER A 417 4.99 -21.74 -12.20
CA SER A 417 6.45 -21.66 -12.24
C SER A 417 6.98 -20.26 -12.56
N TYR A 418 6.13 -19.29 -12.91
CA TYR A 418 6.57 -17.92 -13.13
C TYR A 418 7.11 -17.31 -11.83
N ASN A 419 8.32 -16.77 -11.88
CA ASN A 419 8.98 -16.16 -10.73
C ASN A 419 9.58 -14.82 -11.11
N ALA A 420 9.22 -13.78 -10.35
CA ALA A 420 9.88 -12.49 -10.34
C ALA A 420 10.35 -12.19 -8.92
N PHE A 421 11.42 -11.42 -8.78
CA PHE A 421 11.99 -11.17 -7.45
C PHE A 421 11.11 -10.27 -6.57
N SER A 422 10.47 -9.28 -7.16
CA SER A 422 9.67 -8.29 -6.43
C SER A 422 8.45 -7.83 -7.24
N PRO A 423 7.60 -8.77 -7.68
CA PRO A 423 6.38 -8.42 -8.40
C PRO A 423 5.35 -7.85 -7.42
N ASN A 424 4.43 -7.08 -7.95
CA ASN A 424 3.25 -6.63 -7.21
C ASN A 424 2.14 -6.29 -8.20
N ILE A 425 1.30 -7.25 -8.50
CA ILE A 425 0.14 -7.12 -9.40
C ILE A 425 -1.16 -7.09 -8.61
N ILE A 426 -2.25 -6.82 -9.28
CA ILE A 426 -3.59 -7.05 -8.73
C ILE A 426 -3.89 -8.55 -8.79
N ALA A 427 -3.58 -9.27 -7.72
CA ALA A 427 -3.77 -10.71 -7.56
C ALA A 427 -4.15 -11.05 -6.12
N HIS A 428 -4.52 -12.30 -5.85
CA HIS A 428 -4.84 -12.78 -4.49
C HIS A 428 -3.63 -13.37 -3.77
N HIS A 429 -2.52 -13.53 -4.47
CA HIS A 429 -1.26 -14.02 -3.90
C HIS A 429 -0.15 -12.98 -4.08
N SER A 430 0.64 -12.74 -3.04
CA SER A 430 1.73 -11.75 -3.04
C SER A 430 2.87 -12.09 -4.00
N GLY A 431 3.03 -13.36 -4.36
CA GLY A 431 4.12 -13.85 -5.19
C GLY A 431 3.94 -13.68 -6.69
N ALA A 432 2.82 -13.12 -7.16
CA ALA A 432 2.49 -13.00 -8.59
C ALA A 432 2.80 -14.28 -9.40
N ASN A 433 2.40 -15.44 -8.88
CA ASN A 433 2.50 -16.73 -9.56
C ASN A 433 1.29 -17.60 -9.25
N ASN A 434 1.14 -18.70 -9.99
CA ASN A 434 0.11 -19.73 -9.73
C ASN A 434 -1.31 -19.17 -9.63
N GLU A 435 -1.67 -18.18 -10.45
CA GLU A 435 -3.01 -17.59 -10.39
C GLU A 435 -3.61 -17.38 -11.77
N ARG A 436 -4.87 -17.80 -11.93
CA ARG A 436 -5.75 -17.43 -13.04
C ARG A 436 -6.95 -16.72 -12.48
N GLY A 437 -7.33 -15.59 -13.06
CA GLY A 437 -8.44 -14.83 -12.52
C GLY A 437 -9.09 -13.89 -13.52
N ILE A 438 -10.33 -13.53 -13.21
CA ILE A 438 -11.13 -12.56 -13.96
C ILE A 438 -11.76 -11.61 -12.96
N TYR A 439 -11.56 -10.33 -13.19
CA TYR A 439 -12.21 -9.23 -12.49
C TYR A 439 -13.19 -8.55 -13.42
N VAL A 440 -14.38 -8.26 -12.93
CA VAL A 440 -15.43 -7.47 -13.60
C VAL A 440 -15.93 -6.43 -12.60
N GLY A 441 -15.77 -5.16 -12.93
CA GLY A 441 -16.26 -4.06 -12.11
C GLY A 441 -17.18 -3.12 -12.89
N MET A 442 -18.15 -2.54 -12.22
CA MET A 442 -19.11 -1.59 -12.80
C MET A 442 -19.41 -0.45 -11.84
N ASN A 443 -19.44 0.77 -12.37
CA ASN A 443 -19.91 1.95 -11.68
C ASN A 443 -21.14 2.50 -12.37
N PHE A 444 -22.22 2.67 -11.62
CA PHE A 444 -23.48 3.23 -12.08
C PHE A 444 -23.72 4.60 -11.41
N LYS A 445 -23.77 5.66 -12.18
CA LYS A 445 -24.26 6.98 -11.77
C LYS A 445 -25.78 6.99 -12.00
N LEU A 446 -26.56 6.56 -10.99
CA LEU A 446 -28.02 6.51 -11.11
C LEU A 446 -28.59 7.91 -11.33
N ASN A 447 -28.05 8.89 -10.60
CA ASN A 447 -28.27 10.32 -10.78
C ASN A 447 -27.12 11.11 -10.12
N ASN A 448 -27.23 12.44 -10.04
CA ASN A 448 -26.19 13.30 -9.45
C ASN A 448 -25.97 13.09 -7.95
N ARG A 449 -26.85 12.37 -7.26
CA ARG A 449 -26.80 12.14 -5.80
C ARG A 449 -26.57 10.68 -5.44
N ASN A 450 -26.80 9.75 -6.38
CA ASN A 450 -26.79 8.32 -6.12
C ASN A 450 -25.82 7.62 -7.05
N ARG A 451 -24.92 6.82 -6.48
CA ARG A 451 -23.95 6.02 -7.20
C ARG A 451 -23.90 4.60 -6.63
N LEU A 452 -23.86 3.63 -7.52
CA LEU A 452 -23.69 2.23 -7.21
C LEU A 452 -22.39 1.74 -7.85
N GLU A 453 -21.52 1.15 -7.05
CA GLU A 453 -20.24 0.57 -7.48
C GLU A 453 -20.25 -0.89 -7.09
N THR A 454 -19.89 -1.77 -8.01
CA THR A 454 -19.82 -3.20 -7.73
C THR A 454 -18.68 -3.84 -8.49
N PHE A 455 -18.09 -4.88 -7.91
CA PHE A 455 -17.18 -5.75 -8.65
C PHE A 455 -17.28 -7.19 -8.18
N ILE A 456 -16.89 -8.08 -9.09
CA ILE A 456 -16.69 -9.50 -8.85
C ILE A 456 -15.27 -9.85 -9.31
N ASP A 457 -14.50 -10.51 -8.45
CA ASP A 457 -13.19 -11.06 -8.78
C ASP A 457 -13.15 -12.53 -8.45
N GLN A 458 -13.06 -13.35 -9.49
CA GLN A 458 -12.98 -14.80 -9.40
C GLN A 458 -11.58 -15.26 -9.75
N TYR A 459 -11.03 -16.16 -8.95
CA TYR A 459 -9.68 -16.69 -9.16
C TYR A 459 -9.55 -18.16 -8.81
N ILE A 460 -8.50 -18.77 -9.33
CA ILE A 460 -8.03 -20.10 -8.98
C ILE A 460 -6.51 -20.12 -8.87
N HIS A 461 -6.00 -20.75 -7.81
CA HIS A 461 -4.64 -21.22 -7.72
C HIS A 461 -4.61 -22.70 -8.09
N PRO A 462 -4.17 -23.07 -9.31
CA PRO A 462 -4.18 -24.46 -9.78
C PRO A 462 -3.31 -25.40 -8.99
N PHE A 463 -2.27 -24.88 -8.31
CA PHE A 463 -1.31 -25.63 -7.50
C PHE A 463 -1.47 -25.26 -6.01
N PRO A 464 -1.13 -26.17 -5.06
CA PRO A 464 -1.19 -25.87 -3.64
C PRO A 464 -0.56 -24.53 -3.26
N VAL A 465 -1.17 -23.85 -2.29
CA VAL A 465 -0.69 -22.64 -1.64
C VAL A 465 -0.60 -22.88 -0.13
N PHE A 466 0.08 -22.02 0.62
CA PHE A 466 0.23 -22.19 2.07
C PHE A 466 -1.08 -22.46 2.81
N SER A 467 -2.17 -21.84 2.38
CA SER A 467 -3.49 -21.97 3.01
C SER A 467 -4.35 -23.12 2.45
N ALA A 468 -3.88 -23.86 1.42
CA ALA A 468 -4.65 -24.94 0.80
C ALA A 468 -3.71 -25.98 0.18
N ASP A 469 -3.78 -27.21 0.67
CA ASP A 469 -2.97 -28.36 0.19
C ASP A 469 -3.41 -28.90 -1.18
N GLY A 470 -4.42 -28.30 -1.79
CA GLY A 470 -4.91 -28.57 -3.14
C GLY A 470 -5.22 -27.29 -3.91
N PRO A 471 -5.85 -27.41 -5.10
CA PRO A 471 -6.28 -26.24 -5.86
C PRO A 471 -7.23 -25.36 -5.06
N GLN A 472 -6.88 -24.08 -4.93
CA GLN A 472 -7.70 -23.10 -4.22
C GLN A 472 -8.52 -22.27 -5.21
N ARG A 473 -9.82 -22.20 -5.00
CA ARG A 473 -10.73 -21.30 -5.72
C ARG A 473 -11.21 -20.23 -4.79
N GLY A 474 -11.35 -19.03 -5.30
CA GLY A 474 -11.90 -17.92 -4.53
C GLY A 474 -12.76 -17.00 -5.37
N LEU A 475 -13.66 -16.32 -4.69
CA LEU A 475 -14.56 -15.30 -5.21
C LEU A 475 -14.62 -14.15 -4.22
N THR A 476 -14.46 -12.94 -4.73
CA THR A 476 -14.73 -11.72 -3.97
C THR A 476 -15.80 -10.93 -4.70
N HIS A 477 -16.87 -10.60 -4.00
CA HIS A 477 -17.92 -9.69 -4.48
C HIS A 477 -18.03 -8.50 -3.55
N ALA A 478 -18.03 -7.29 -4.10
CA ALA A 478 -18.26 -6.08 -3.34
C ALA A 478 -19.31 -5.20 -4.01
N LEU A 479 -20.17 -4.62 -3.18
CA LEU A 479 -21.20 -3.69 -3.59
C LEU A 479 -21.11 -2.45 -2.68
N THR A 480 -21.03 -1.26 -3.27
CA THR A 480 -21.05 0.01 -2.53
C THR A 480 -22.11 0.91 -3.13
N TYR A 481 -23.09 1.29 -2.32
CA TYR A 481 -24.10 2.27 -2.68
C TYR A 481 -23.84 3.57 -1.91
N THR A 482 -23.63 4.65 -2.65
CA THR A 482 -23.36 5.98 -2.08
C THR A 482 -24.50 6.92 -2.42
N ILE A 483 -25.02 7.63 -1.40
CA ILE A 483 -26.03 8.64 -1.54
C ILE A 483 -25.54 9.96 -0.93
N THR A 484 -25.74 11.07 -1.66
CA THR A 484 -25.45 12.44 -1.22
C THR A 484 -26.74 13.26 -1.30
N PRO A 485 -27.67 13.13 -0.35
CA PRO A 485 -29.00 13.78 -0.40
C PRO A 485 -28.87 15.28 -0.56
N THR A 486 -27.90 15.88 0.13
CA THR A 486 -27.50 17.29 0.00
C THR A 486 -25.98 17.39 -0.02
N LYS A 487 -25.42 18.58 -0.25
CA LYS A 487 -23.98 18.84 -0.15
C LYS A 487 -23.40 18.61 1.26
N LYS A 488 -24.28 18.56 2.28
CA LYS A 488 -23.89 18.34 3.69
C LYS A 488 -23.79 16.87 4.07
N TRP A 489 -24.43 15.97 3.34
CA TRP A 489 -24.49 14.56 3.68
C TRP A 489 -23.73 13.71 2.68
N GLU A 490 -22.93 12.79 3.17
CA GLU A 490 -22.36 11.67 2.42
C GLU A 490 -22.67 10.38 3.18
N ILE A 491 -23.48 9.51 2.60
CA ILE A 491 -23.85 8.23 3.21
C ILE A 491 -23.45 7.14 2.25
N TYR A 492 -22.80 6.06 2.73
CA TYR A 492 -22.62 4.87 1.92
C TYR A 492 -22.86 3.59 2.72
N ILE A 493 -23.35 2.58 1.99
CA ILE A 493 -23.49 1.21 2.45
C ILE A 493 -22.59 0.37 1.58
N ARG A 494 -21.70 -0.42 2.22
CA ARG A 494 -20.80 -1.34 1.52
C ARG A 494 -21.01 -2.76 2.03
N LEU A 495 -21.22 -3.69 1.11
CA LEU A 495 -21.26 -5.11 1.35
C LEU A 495 -20.08 -5.77 0.67
N ILE A 496 -19.34 -6.61 1.37
CA ILE A 496 -18.26 -7.43 0.82
C ILE A 496 -18.53 -8.88 1.21
N GLU A 497 -18.51 -9.74 0.22
CA GLU A 497 -18.56 -11.18 0.37
C GLU A 497 -17.27 -11.79 -0.16
N LYS A 498 -16.64 -12.65 0.62
CA LYS A 498 -15.49 -13.44 0.17
C LYS A 498 -15.77 -14.91 0.39
N ARG A 499 -15.50 -15.70 -0.64
CA ARG A 499 -15.53 -17.16 -0.57
C ARG A 499 -14.18 -17.68 -1.03
N LYS A 500 -13.58 -18.59 -0.26
CA LYS A 500 -12.36 -19.28 -0.68
C LYS A 500 -12.26 -20.66 -0.06
N ILE A 501 -11.55 -21.55 -0.74
CA ILE A 501 -11.27 -22.89 -0.25
C ILE A 501 -9.96 -22.81 0.55
N GLU A 502 -9.97 -23.28 1.80
CA GLU A 502 -8.80 -23.31 2.68
C GLU A 502 -8.69 -24.66 3.39
N ASN A 503 -7.51 -24.93 3.94
CA ASN A 503 -7.27 -26.05 4.81
C ASN A 503 -8.08 -25.92 6.12
N VAL A 504 -8.68 -27.02 6.53
CA VAL A 504 -9.31 -27.18 7.84
C VAL A 504 -8.58 -28.28 8.59
N GLN A 505 -8.27 -28.03 9.85
CA GLN A 505 -7.60 -29.01 10.70
C GLN A 505 -8.61 -30.11 11.07
N SER A 506 -8.33 -31.35 10.65
CA SER A 506 -9.14 -32.50 11.05
C SER A 506 -8.73 -32.97 12.43
N ALA A 507 -9.69 -33.12 13.35
CA ALA A 507 -9.45 -33.73 14.65
C ALA A 507 -9.06 -35.22 14.56
N LEU A 508 -9.34 -35.87 13.44
CA LEU A 508 -9.18 -37.31 13.24
C LEU A 508 -7.95 -37.71 12.42
N SER A 509 -7.30 -36.78 11.72
CA SER A 509 -6.15 -37.07 10.88
C SER A 509 -5.12 -35.94 10.90
N LYS A 510 -3.85 -36.30 10.64
CA LYS A 510 -2.77 -35.31 10.41
C LYS A 510 -2.86 -34.60 9.05
N SER A 511 -3.81 -35.01 8.21
CA SER A 511 -4.06 -34.39 6.90
C SER A 511 -5.08 -33.27 7.01
N HIS A 512 -4.82 -32.17 6.32
CA HIS A 512 -5.80 -31.10 6.19
C HIS A 512 -6.90 -31.50 5.20
N LEU A 513 -8.15 -31.18 5.57
CA LEU A 513 -9.27 -31.25 4.65
C LEU A 513 -9.49 -29.87 4.01
N LEU A 514 -9.86 -29.83 2.74
CA LEU A 514 -10.23 -28.61 2.05
C LEU A 514 -11.69 -28.28 2.31
N SER A 515 -11.98 -27.11 2.84
CA SER A 515 -13.32 -26.60 3.08
C SER A 515 -13.54 -25.22 2.49
N ALA A 516 -14.79 -24.91 2.17
CA ALA A 516 -15.20 -23.61 1.67
C ALA A 516 -15.45 -22.65 2.84
N HIS A 517 -14.63 -21.62 2.95
CA HIS A 517 -14.82 -20.54 3.93
C HIS A 517 -15.55 -19.37 3.28
N GLN A 518 -16.50 -18.82 4.00
CA GLN A 518 -17.27 -17.66 3.56
C GLN A 518 -17.25 -16.59 4.64
N SER A 519 -16.97 -15.35 4.23
CA SER A 519 -17.05 -14.19 5.12
C SER A 519 -17.88 -13.08 4.49
N PHE A 520 -18.61 -12.35 5.35
CA PHE A 520 -19.41 -11.19 5.02
C PHE A 520 -18.97 -10.00 5.85
N GLN A 521 -18.91 -8.85 5.20
CA GLN A 521 -18.68 -7.57 5.87
C GLN A 521 -19.71 -6.57 5.38
N LEU A 522 -20.47 -5.99 6.31
CA LEU A 522 -21.40 -4.89 6.03
C LEU A 522 -20.88 -3.64 6.74
N ARG A 523 -20.72 -2.56 5.98
CA ARG A 523 -20.33 -1.25 6.49
C ARG A 523 -21.40 -0.22 6.13
N ILE A 524 -21.85 0.53 7.13
CA ILE A 524 -22.74 1.69 6.97
C ILE A 524 -21.96 2.90 7.49
N HIS A 525 -21.78 3.89 6.64
CA HIS A 525 -21.07 5.11 6.97
C HIS A 525 -21.91 6.33 6.64
N ALA A 526 -21.93 7.29 7.55
CA ALA A 526 -22.58 8.57 7.36
C ALA A 526 -21.63 9.70 7.77
N GLY A 527 -21.40 10.64 6.89
CA GLY A 527 -20.72 11.91 7.14
C GLY A 527 -21.71 13.07 7.03
N PHE A 528 -21.74 13.94 8.01
CA PHE A 528 -22.61 15.11 8.05
C PHE A 528 -21.83 16.37 8.37
N HIS A 529 -21.82 17.34 7.45
CA HIS A 529 -21.30 18.67 7.68
C HIS A 529 -22.37 19.50 8.41
N ILE A 530 -22.21 19.67 9.73
CA ILE A 530 -23.08 20.52 10.55
C ILE A 530 -23.02 21.94 10.02
N ASN A 531 -21.81 22.42 9.78
CA ASN A 531 -21.52 23.69 9.10
C ASN A 531 -20.18 23.56 8.34
N GLU A 532 -19.64 24.65 7.82
CA GLU A 532 -18.37 24.66 7.06
C GLU A 532 -17.13 24.26 7.92
N SER A 533 -17.23 24.39 9.23
CA SER A 533 -16.14 24.15 10.19
C SER A 533 -16.27 22.83 10.95
N VAL A 534 -17.45 22.19 10.94
CA VAL A 534 -17.71 21.02 11.80
C VAL A 534 -18.33 19.90 10.99
N GLU A 535 -17.68 18.74 11.01
CA GLU A 535 -18.14 17.51 10.38
C GLU A 535 -18.28 16.40 11.44
N LEU A 536 -19.41 15.71 11.43
CA LEU A 536 -19.69 14.52 12.24
C LEU A 536 -19.68 13.31 11.32
N ARG A 537 -18.96 12.24 11.72
CA ARG A 537 -18.94 10.95 11.03
C ARG A 537 -19.38 9.86 11.96
N ILE A 538 -20.21 8.96 11.47
CA ILE A 538 -20.63 7.75 12.16
C ILE A 538 -20.42 6.57 11.24
N ARG A 539 -19.88 5.46 11.77
CA ARG A 539 -19.71 4.22 11.03
C ARG A 539 -20.13 3.04 11.89
N ASN A 540 -20.87 2.14 11.28
CA ASN A 540 -21.16 0.83 11.83
C ASN A 540 -20.63 -0.23 10.89
N GLU A 541 -19.95 -1.24 11.44
CA GLU A 541 -19.42 -2.37 10.72
C GLU A 541 -19.82 -3.67 11.36
N LEU A 542 -20.26 -4.61 10.53
CA LEU A 542 -20.57 -5.98 10.94
C LEU A 542 -19.71 -6.91 10.11
N PHE A 543 -19.11 -7.88 10.76
CA PHE A 543 -18.32 -8.94 10.14
C PHE A 543 -18.84 -10.29 10.59
N SER A 544 -18.89 -11.26 9.66
CA SER A 544 -19.21 -12.65 9.95
C SER A 544 -18.36 -13.57 9.09
N LYS A 545 -17.80 -14.61 9.71
CA LYS A 545 -17.01 -15.65 9.04
C LYS A 545 -17.36 -17.01 9.66
N LYS A 546 -17.35 -18.07 8.86
CA LYS A 546 -17.36 -19.44 9.38
C LYS A 546 -15.95 -19.86 9.75
N ASP A 547 -15.75 -20.46 10.92
CA ASP A 547 -14.48 -21.06 11.33
C ASP A 547 -14.36 -22.51 10.81
N ASP A 548 -13.27 -23.16 11.18
CA ASP A 548 -12.96 -24.54 10.78
C ASP A 548 -13.95 -25.57 11.32
N ALA A 549 -14.65 -25.28 12.41
CA ALA A 549 -15.69 -26.11 13.03
C ALA A 549 -17.10 -25.77 12.50
N ASP A 550 -17.22 -25.02 11.42
CA ASP A 550 -18.48 -24.52 10.85
C ASP A 550 -19.26 -23.57 11.78
N LYS A 551 -18.64 -23.13 12.89
CA LYS A 551 -19.18 -22.13 13.80
C LYS A 551 -19.08 -20.76 13.18
N ARG A 552 -20.11 -19.95 13.33
CA ARG A 552 -20.07 -18.55 12.88
C ARG A 552 -19.40 -17.68 13.92
N LEU A 553 -18.31 -17.03 13.49
CA LEU A 553 -17.65 -15.95 14.22
C LEU A 553 -18.23 -14.62 13.79
N HIS A 554 -18.45 -13.74 14.74
CA HIS A 554 -19.02 -12.42 14.53
C HIS A 554 -18.10 -11.33 15.06
N GLY A 555 -18.15 -10.19 14.40
CA GLY A 555 -17.53 -8.96 14.86
C GLY A 555 -18.44 -7.78 14.58
N TRP A 556 -18.45 -6.80 15.47
CA TRP A 556 -19.05 -5.51 15.19
C TRP A 556 -18.15 -4.39 15.70
N LEU A 557 -18.23 -3.27 14.99
CA LEU A 557 -17.53 -2.04 15.33
C LEU A 557 -18.44 -0.88 15.06
N THR A 558 -18.48 0.08 15.97
CA THR A 558 -19.09 1.38 15.74
C THR A 558 -18.15 2.49 16.14
N PHE A 559 -18.09 3.57 15.37
CA PHE A 559 -17.41 4.76 15.82
C PHE A 559 -18.21 6.02 15.52
N THR A 560 -17.96 7.02 16.36
CA THR A 560 -18.36 8.41 16.13
C THR A 560 -17.11 9.27 16.10
N GLU A 561 -16.98 10.12 15.08
CA GLU A 561 -15.85 11.02 14.89
C GLU A 561 -16.36 12.45 14.68
N LEU A 562 -15.90 13.36 15.51
CA LEU A 562 -16.13 14.80 15.37
C LEU A 562 -14.86 15.45 14.81
N ILE A 563 -15.00 16.19 13.72
CA ILE A 563 -13.92 16.91 13.06
C ILE A 563 -14.26 18.39 13.07
N ILE A 564 -13.36 19.18 13.63
CA ILE A 564 -13.48 20.64 13.75
C ILE A 564 -12.32 21.26 12.96
N HIS A 565 -12.63 22.01 11.92
CA HIS A 565 -11.67 22.70 11.06
C HIS A 565 -12.15 24.13 10.77
N PRO A 566 -12.01 25.06 11.71
CA PRO A 566 -12.51 26.41 11.57
C PRO A 566 -11.91 27.10 10.33
N VAL A 567 -12.73 27.83 9.57
CA VAL A 567 -12.31 28.44 8.30
C VAL A 567 -11.24 29.52 8.52
N LEU A 568 -11.34 30.27 9.62
CA LEU A 568 -10.46 31.41 9.91
C LEU A 568 -9.33 31.11 10.90
N GLN A 569 -9.34 29.93 11.52
CA GLN A 569 -8.36 29.57 12.54
C GLN A 569 -7.38 28.51 12.01
N PRO A 570 -6.11 28.58 12.41
CA PRO A 570 -5.07 27.71 11.85
C PRO A 570 -5.01 26.33 12.51
N TYR A 571 -6.08 25.84 13.12
CA TYR A 571 -6.08 24.54 13.79
C TYR A 571 -7.17 23.60 13.28
N ASN A 572 -6.92 22.30 13.41
CA ASN A 572 -7.86 21.22 13.18
C ASN A 572 -7.87 20.28 14.38
N ILE A 573 -9.05 19.86 14.81
CA ILE A 573 -9.23 18.90 15.88
C ILE A 573 -10.06 17.73 15.34
N SER A 574 -9.64 16.49 15.65
CA SER A 574 -10.47 15.31 15.40
C SER A 574 -10.54 14.47 16.66
N ILE A 575 -11.73 14.12 17.09
CA ILE A 575 -11.99 13.25 18.21
C ILE A 575 -12.80 12.08 17.70
N ARG A 576 -12.32 10.84 17.91
CA ARG A 576 -13.07 9.63 17.58
C ARG A 576 -13.14 8.72 18.79
N THR A 577 -14.32 8.19 19.03
CA THR A 577 -14.54 7.08 19.97
C THR A 577 -15.05 5.88 19.19
N THR A 578 -14.39 4.75 19.35
CA THR A 578 -14.69 3.48 18.67
C THR A 578 -15.03 2.44 19.73
N TYR A 579 -16.13 1.75 19.57
CA TYR A 579 -16.51 0.56 20.35
C TYR A 579 -16.49 -0.65 19.44
N PHE A 580 -15.98 -1.77 19.95
CA PHE A 580 -15.87 -3.00 19.18
C PHE A 580 -16.06 -4.23 20.06
N ASN A 581 -16.59 -5.29 19.45
CA ASN A 581 -16.73 -6.60 20.06
C ASN A 581 -16.65 -7.66 18.96
N THR A 582 -15.69 -8.58 19.06
CA THR A 582 -15.44 -9.62 18.07
C THR A 582 -15.16 -10.96 18.74
N ASP A 583 -15.49 -12.05 18.07
CA ASP A 583 -15.21 -13.41 18.52
C ASP A 583 -13.73 -13.77 18.27
N GLY A 584 -12.81 -12.99 18.89
CA GLY A 584 -11.38 -13.19 18.78
C GLY A 584 -10.74 -12.50 17.59
N PHE A 585 -9.50 -12.91 17.29
CA PHE A 585 -8.67 -12.30 16.24
C PHE A 585 -9.16 -12.64 14.83
N ASP A 586 -9.73 -13.83 14.61
CA ASP A 586 -10.22 -14.26 13.28
C ASP A 586 -11.45 -13.48 12.79
N ALA A 587 -12.17 -12.81 13.72
CA ALA A 587 -13.25 -11.89 13.41
C ALA A 587 -12.85 -10.42 13.50
N SER A 588 -11.56 -10.10 13.41
CA SER A 588 -11.02 -8.73 13.50
C SER A 588 -11.63 -7.81 12.46
N ILE A 589 -11.93 -6.59 12.87
CA ILE A 589 -12.36 -5.51 11.98
C ILE A 589 -11.23 -4.49 11.87
N TYR A 590 -10.89 -4.12 10.63
CA TYR A 590 -9.86 -3.16 10.34
C TYR A 590 -10.49 -1.83 9.98
N SER A 591 -10.05 -0.77 10.62
CA SER A 591 -10.52 0.58 10.31
C SER A 591 -9.37 1.57 10.27
N MET A 592 -9.40 2.41 9.25
CA MET A 592 -8.47 3.51 9.13
C MET A 592 -8.79 4.61 10.12
N GLU A 593 -7.77 5.13 10.80
CA GLU A 593 -7.84 6.29 11.65
C GLU A 593 -7.16 7.49 11.02
N ARG A 594 -7.68 8.68 11.30
CA ARG A 594 -6.93 9.92 10.99
C ARG A 594 -5.69 9.97 11.85
N ASP A 595 -4.58 10.42 11.27
CA ASP A 595 -3.30 10.46 11.95
C ASP A 595 -2.50 11.73 11.60
N LEU A 596 -1.25 11.79 12.06
CA LEU A 596 -0.33 12.87 11.73
C LEU A 596 -0.17 13.00 10.21
N PRO A 597 0.17 14.18 9.70
CA PRO A 597 0.46 14.36 8.28
C PRO A 597 1.47 13.34 7.73
N HIS A 598 1.15 12.72 6.59
CA HIS A 598 1.95 11.66 5.95
C HIS A 598 2.18 10.41 6.83
N TYR A 599 1.34 10.17 7.81
CA TYR A 599 1.31 8.95 8.59
C TYR A 599 -0.04 8.27 8.43
N TYR A 600 -0.04 7.04 7.94
CA TYR A 600 -1.26 6.27 7.68
C TYR A 600 -1.26 5.07 8.63
N ALA A 601 -2.30 4.96 9.43
CA ALA A 601 -2.47 3.87 10.37
C ALA A 601 -3.78 3.14 10.09
N MET A 602 -3.68 1.86 9.73
CA MET A 602 -4.79 0.93 9.76
C MET A 602 -4.75 0.19 11.10
N ARG A 603 -5.80 0.32 11.88
CA ARG A 603 -5.90 -0.32 13.19
C ARG A 603 -6.76 -1.57 13.12
N SER A 604 -6.28 -2.66 13.73
CA SER A 604 -7.01 -3.89 13.92
C SER A 604 -7.76 -3.85 15.24
N TYR A 605 -9.07 -4.08 15.22
CA TYR A 605 -9.94 -4.14 16.37
C TYR A 605 -10.41 -5.59 16.58
N PHE A 606 -10.03 -6.21 17.68
CA PHE A 606 -10.35 -7.60 18.02
C PHE A 606 -10.62 -7.74 19.51
N ASN A 607 -11.34 -8.80 19.90
CA ASN A 607 -11.95 -9.01 21.21
C ASN A 607 -13.00 -7.92 21.51
N ARG A 608 -13.14 -7.52 22.77
CA ARG A 608 -14.08 -6.48 23.20
C ARG A 608 -13.33 -5.28 23.72
N GLY A 609 -13.77 -4.08 23.39
CA GLY A 609 -13.10 -2.88 23.89
C GLY A 609 -13.65 -1.58 23.37
N ASN A 610 -12.97 -0.52 23.76
CA ASN A 610 -13.16 0.81 23.22
C ASN A 610 -11.83 1.51 23.04
N SER A 611 -11.76 2.35 22.00
CA SER A 611 -10.58 3.16 21.69
C SER A 611 -11.04 4.59 21.42
N THR A 612 -10.39 5.54 22.07
CA THR A 612 -10.67 6.97 21.85
C THR A 612 -9.38 7.65 21.45
N TYR A 613 -9.41 8.48 20.41
CA TYR A 613 -8.29 9.33 20.09
C TYR A 613 -8.68 10.81 19.98
N LEU A 614 -7.71 11.65 20.31
CA LEU A 614 -7.68 13.08 20.04
C LEU A 614 -6.51 13.37 19.08
N LEU A 615 -6.81 13.95 17.93
CA LEU A 615 -5.84 14.47 16.98
C LEU A 615 -5.97 15.99 16.92
N PHE A 616 -4.89 16.67 17.19
CA PHE A 616 -4.76 18.13 17.10
C PHE A 616 -3.71 18.48 16.06
N GLN A 617 -4.02 19.41 15.18
CA GLN A 617 -3.11 19.92 14.15
C GLN A 617 -3.22 21.43 14.12
N THR A 618 -2.10 22.15 14.09
CA THR A 618 -2.09 23.60 14.02
C THR A 618 -0.93 24.13 13.21
N ARG A 619 -1.15 25.32 12.62
CA ARG A 619 -0.11 26.15 12.04
C ARG A 619 0.27 27.22 13.05
N VAL A 620 1.38 27.00 13.74
CA VAL A 620 1.88 27.95 14.75
C VAL A 620 2.36 29.25 14.10
N THR A 621 3.09 29.11 12.98
CA THR A 621 3.50 30.22 12.11
C THR A 621 3.29 29.80 10.64
N LYS A 622 3.53 30.72 9.68
CA LYS A 622 3.51 30.37 8.25
C LYS A 622 4.48 29.23 7.92
N GLN A 623 5.54 29.07 8.71
CA GLN A 623 6.62 28.13 8.49
C GLN A 623 6.52 26.89 9.39
N ILE A 624 5.93 27.01 10.58
CA ILE A 624 5.93 25.95 11.60
C ILE A 624 4.53 25.35 11.75
N HIS A 625 4.41 24.06 11.49
CA HIS A 625 3.20 23.28 11.69
C HIS A 625 3.45 22.25 12.80
N PHE A 626 2.51 22.10 13.68
CA PHE A 626 2.52 21.11 14.75
C PHE A 626 1.32 20.18 14.63
N ALA A 627 1.54 18.90 14.90
CA ALA A 627 0.47 17.91 15.00
C ALA A 627 0.73 16.96 16.17
N GLY A 628 -0.33 16.59 16.87
CA GLY A 628 -0.26 15.64 17.98
C GLY A 628 -1.47 14.73 17.98
N LYS A 629 -1.26 13.44 18.22
CA LYS A 629 -2.31 12.44 18.38
C LYS A 629 -2.10 11.71 19.70
N TRP A 630 -3.17 11.56 20.45
CA TRP A 630 -3.20 10.76 21.66
C TRP A 630 -4.33 9.73 21.56
N ILE A 631 -4.04 8.48 21.88
CA ILE A 631 -4.96 7.35 21.82
C ILE A 631 -5.00 6.68 23.18
N ILE A 632 -6.19 6.39 23.65
CA ILE A 632 -6.43 5.51 24.82
C ILE A 632 -7.29 4.35 24.33
N GLU A 633 -6.81 3.15 24.52
CA GLU A 633 -7.53 1.93 24.19
C GLU A 633 -7.68 1.04 25.41
N LYS A 634 -8.90 0.58 25.67
CA LYS A 634 -9.21 -0.40 26.70
C LYS A 634 -9.72 -1.66 26.03
N LYS A 635 -8.98 -2.76 26.20
CA LYS A 635 -9.36 -4.09 25.70
C LYS A 635 -9.65 -5.04 26.85
N TYR A 636 -10.65 -5.88 26.64
CA TYR A 636 -11.05 -6.94 27.55
C TYR A 636 -10.69 -8.28 26.93
N PHE A 637 -9.96 -9.10 27.70
CA PHE A 637 -9.56 -10.44 27.31
C PHE A 637 -10.27 -11.46 28.19
N PRO A 638 -10.74 -12.61 27.65
CA PRO A 638 -11.26 -13.71 28.45
C PRO A 638 -10.18 -14.13 29.46
N SER A 639 -10.59 -14.29 30.72
CA SER A 639 -9.69 -14.84 31.76
C SER A 639 -9.55 -16.35 31.59
N ALA A 640 -8.33 -16.88 31.71
CA ALA A 640 -8.09 -18.32 31.65
C ALA A 640 -8.80 -19.12 32.78
N ASN A 641 -9.16 -18.45 33.89
CA ASN A 641 -9.64 -19.11 35.09
C ASN A 641 -11.16 -19.07 35.31
N ALA A 642 -11.92 -18.31 34.52
CA ALA A 642 -13.38 -18.29 34.61
C ALA A 642 -14.00 -17.65 33.37
N ALA A 643 -14.96 -18.28 32.75
CA ALA A 643 -15.65 -17.81 31.54
C ALA A 643 -16.40 -16.47 31.70
N SER A 644 -16.59 -16.00 32.93
CA SER A 644 -17.29 -14.74 33.26
C SER A 644 -16.37 -13.57 33.64
N HIS A 645 -15.06 -13.80 33.77
CA HIS A 645 -14.10 -12.75 34.16
C HIS A 645 -13.28 -12.29 32.98
N PHE A 646 -13.23 -10.97 32.74
CA PHE A 646 -12.44 -10.34 31.70
C PHE A 646 -11.33 -9.49 32.33
N ASN A 647 -10.09 -9.72 31.93
CA ASN A 647 -8.99 -8.86 32.30
C ASN A 647 -8.97 -7.64 31.36
N ALA A 648 -9.03 -6.45 31.94
CA ALA A 648 -8.95 -5.21 31.18
C ALA A 648 -7.50 -4.76 31.04
N ILE A 649 -7.04 -4.55 29.82
CA ILE A 649 -5.74 -3.93 29.53
C ILE A 649 -6.02 -2.55 28.97
N VAL A 650 -5.45 -1.53 29.61
CA VAL A 650 -5.47 -0.14 29.14
C VAL A 650 -4.14 0.17 28.50
N GLN A 651 -4.17 0.61 27.25
CA GLN A 651 -3.00 1.04 26.50
C GLN A 651 -3.14 2.50 26.14
N SER A 652 -2.04 3.24 26.29
CA SER A 652 -1.95 4.64 25.84
C SER A 652 -0.87 4.76 24.77
N GLU A 653 -1.20 5.47 23.71
CA GLU A 653 -0.30 5.75 22.62
C GLU A 653 -0.33 7.25 22.32
N TRP A 654 0.83 7.83 22.08
CA TRP A 654 0.91 9.23 21.65
C TRP A 654 1.92 9.39 20.52
N ARG A 655 1.67 10.37 19.65
CA ARG A 655 2.56 10.77 18.56
C ARG A 655 2.53 12.27 18.43
N VAL A 656 3.67 12.87 18.16
CA VAL A 656 3.81 14.29 17.88
C VAL A 656 4.66 14.50 16.62
N GLN A 657 4.36 15.54 15.88
CA GLN A 657 5.09 15.91 14.67
C GLN A 657 5.26 17.44 14.63
N ALA A 658 6.49 17.88 14.39
CA ALA A 658 6.80 19.23 14.00
C ALA A 658 7.24 19.27 12.54
N THR A 659 6.70 20.19 11.76
CA THR A 659 7.06 20.39 10.36
C THR A 659 7.49 21.85 10.19
N ILE A 660 8.71 22.07 9.71
CA ILE A 660 9.28 23.39 9.46
C ILE A 660 9.46 23.55 7.95
N LYS A 661 8.91 24.60 7.38
CA LYS A 661 9.03 24.97 5.96
C LYS A 661 9.84 26.25 5.85
N PHE A 662 10.87 26.24 4.99
CA PHE A 662 11.78 27.37 4.76
C PHE A 662 11.55 28.00 3.40
#